data_945ea5b1d68c862a925d067c97f68a9b
#
_entry.id   945ea5b1d68c862a925d067c97f68a9b
#
_cell.length_a   1.000
_cell.length_b   1.000
_cell.length_c   1.000
_cell.angle_alpha   90.00
_cell.angle_beta   90.00
_cell.angle_gamma   90.00
#
_symmetry.space_group_name_H-M   'P 1'
#
loop_
_entity.id
_entity.type
_entity.pdbx_description
1 polymer ?
#
loop_
_entity_poly.entity_id
_entity_poly.type
_entity_poly.pdbx_seq_one_letter_code
_entity_poly.pdbx_strand_id
1 'polypeptide(L)'
;MKKIAVGILAHVDSGKTTLSEALMYCSGNITKLGRVDHRDSFLDTFSLERDRGITIFSKQAVMKYNDTEFTLLDTPGHIDFSAEAERTLQVLDYAILVISGTNGVQSHTATLWKLLKRYNVPCFIFVNKMDLDGADKLAVMAQLRTNLDENCIDFTYRNTDAFRESVAVCDDKILEKFYETDSVENSDIVRAIKQRKIFPCMFGSALKLDGVREFIDCFDLYTQMSDYPDEFGAKVFKIAEDNQGNRLTFLKVTGGSLKVREVLKSDKNVNAEKVNRIRVYSGEKFTAIDEAAAGTVCAVTGITFAKPGDGLGAQADSDLPMLEPVLTYRVDLLDGTDPHTALTKLKIIENEDPQLNVVWNSRLAEIHIQLMGEIQIEVLKSIIFERFGMKVEFSTGSIIYKETVENTVEGVGHFEPLKHYAEVHLLIKPLKRGSGIIINSRCKEDLLDRNWQRLILTHLHEKTHIGVLTGSPITDVEITLVSGKAHAKHTEGGDFRQATYRAVRQGLRSAKSVLLEPVYEFTLEVPNENIGRAMTDIQRMNGTFSSPESRGDVTVLSGTCPVSEMGSYTKEVMQYTHGKGKLACILKGYEPCHNAEEVIEGIGYDCDADLENPCGSVFCSHGAGYNVPWNEVAQHMHLPSILEPVKEDSVSTNSKNAFEKCKNQDDVFALDKELMQIFEQTYGPITHKKAPEKRKVTAVSAIDKAAEKLMKNPQYNGTEYLLVDGYNVIFAWEHLKELTERSLDGARQVLINILCNYQGYSKCNLILVFDAYRVKGQYREVETVNGISIVYTKEAETADMYIEKVSHKLAKNNRVRVVTSDALEQMIILGNGALRVSSLAFLEEVRQAEEEIRNIINNKD
;
A
#
# COMPACT_ATOMS: atom_id res chain seq x y z
N MET A 1 1.78 -15.80 -33.85
CA MET A 1 2.89 -16.03 -32.91
C MET A 1 2.31 -15.94 -31.50
N LYS A 2 2.36 -17.00 -30.72
CA LYS A 2 1.89 -17.03 -29.34
C LYS A 2 2.85 -16.22 -28.48
N LYS A 3 2.34 -15.46 -27.50
CA LYS A 3 3.15 -14.74 -26.50
C LYS A 3 2.84 -15.30 -25.14
N ILE A 4 3.87 -15.80 -24.45
CA ILE A 4 3.73 -16.49 -23.18
C ILE A 4 4.77 -15.95 -22.19
N ALA A 5 4.33 -15.44 -21.04
CA ALA A 5 5.20 -15.03 -19.95
C ALA A 5 5.49 -16.22 -19.02
N VAL A 6 6.77 -16.54 -18.84
CA VAL A 6 7.22 -17.73 -18.12
C VAL A 6 8.16 -17.33 -17.00
N GLY A 7 7.84 -17.71 -15.77
CA GLY A 7 8.72 -17.51 -14.62
C GLY A 7 9.59 -18.73 -14.36
N ILE A 8 10.88 -18.51 -14.13
CA ILE A 8 11.80 -19.58 -13.71
C ILE A 8 12.04 -19.43 -12.22
N LEU A 9 11.59 -20.43 -11.47
CA LEU A 9 11.57 -20.45 -10.00
C LEU A 9 12.44 -21.59 -9.48
N ALA A 10 13.19 -21.35 -8.43
CA ALA A 10 14.03 -22.38 -7.85
C ALA A 10 14.44 -22.03 -6.42
N HIS A 11 14.76 -23.02 -5.63
CA HIS A 11 15.61 -22.83 -4.46
C HIS A 11 17.03 -22.45 -4.87
N VAL A 12 17.75 -21.77 -3.98
CA VAL A 12 19.19 -21.41 -4.20
C VAL A 12 19.98 -22.66 -4.62
N ASP A 13 20.94 -22.47 -5.51
CA ASP A 13 21.80 -23.51 -6.04
C ASP A 13 21.13 -24.67 -6.81
N SER A 14 19.85 -24.62 -7.13
CA SER A 14 19.20 -25.62 -7.97
C SER A 14 19.59 -25.51 -9.45
N GLY A 15 20.28 -24.43 -9.85
CA GLY A 15 20.75 -24.20 -11.21
C GLY A 15 19.73 -23.47 -12.09
N LYS A 16 18.95 -22.54 -11.49
CA LYS A 16 17.95 -21.69 -12.16
C LYS A 16 18.55 -20.90 -13.33
N THR A 17 19.54 -20.06 -13.06
CA THR A 17 20.21 -19.24 -14.10
C THR A 17 20.90 -20.12 -15.16
N THR A 18 21.48 -21.26 -14.76
CA THR A 18 22.05 -22.22 -15.70
C THR A 18 21.00 -22.78 -16.65
N LEU A 19 19.79 -23.10 -16.17
CA LEU A 19 18.69 -23.54 -17.02
C LEU A 19 18.18 -22.42 -17.94
N SER A 20 18.08 -21.19 -17.43
CA SER A 20 17.71 -20.02 -18.24
C SER A 20 18.66 -19.83 -19.41
N GLU A 21 19.95 -19.87 -19.15
CA GLU A 21 21.03 -19.81 -20.19
C GLU A 21 20.93 -20.98 -21.18
N ALA A 22 20.71 -22.21 -20.68
CA ALA A 22 20.58 -23.40 -21.50
C ALA A 22 19.36 -23.32 -22.44
N LEU A 23 18.22 -22.85 -21.96
CA LEU A 23 17.01 -22.62 -22.76
C LEU A 23 17.24 -21.59 -23.86
N MET A 24 17.88 -20.47 -23.53
CA MET A 24 18.24 -19.41 -24.50
C MET A 24 19.25 -19.89 -25.55
N TYR A 25 20.18 -20.74 -25.15
CA TYR A 25 21.17 -21.35 -26.07
C TYR A 25 20.56 -22.41 -27.00
N CYS A 26 19.78 -23.35 -26.44
CA CYS A 26 19.12 -24.41 -27.22
C CYS A 26 18.10 -23.87 -28.21
N SER A 27 17.49 -22.73 -27.90
CA SER A 27 16.57 -22.03 -28.82
C SER A 27 17.26 -21.13 -29.84
N GLY A 28 18.59 -20.99 -29.75
CA GLY A 28 19.39 -20.20 -30.70
C GLY A 28 19.33 -18.68 -30.51
N ASN A 29 18.81 -18.24 -29.39
CA ASN A 29 18.69 -16.77 -29.07
C ASN A 29 20.00 -16.19 -28.55
N ILE A 30 20.88 -17.03 -28.01
CA ILE A 30 22.27 -16.67 -27.65
C ILE A 30 23.24 -17.63 -28.35
N THR A 31 24.41 -17.12 -28.74
CA THR A 31 25.43 -17.88 -29.48
C THR A 31 26.48 -18.54 -28.59
N LYS A 32 26.59 -18.08 -27.34
CA LYS A 32 27.56 -18.58 -26.35
C LYS A 32 26.76 -18.93 -25.08
N LEU A 33 26.99 -20.11 -24.53
CA LEU A 33 26.42 -20.51 -23.24
C LEU A 33 27.18 -19.79 -22.14
N GLY A 34 26.49 -18.86 -21.40
CA GLY A 34 27.05 -18.21 -20.23
C GLY A 34 27.10 -19.15 -19.03
N ARG A 35 28.07 -18.95 -18.15
CA ARG A 35 28.24 -19.73 -16.92
C ARG A 35 28.29 -18.82 -15.70
N VAL A 36 27.49 -19.14 -14.69
CA VAL A 36 27.49 -18.42 -13.40
C VAL A 36 28.89 -18.48 -12.76
N ASP A 37 29.55 -19.67 -12.80
CA ASP A 37 30.87 -19.87 -12.23
C ASP A 37 31.96 -19.01 -12.90
N HIS A 38 31.80 -18.67 -14.17
CA HIS A 38 32.71 -17.83 -14.95
C HIS A 38 32.31 -16.35 -14.93
N ARG A 39 31.18 -15.97 -14.24
CA ARG A 39 30.66 -14.61 -14.17
C ARG A 39 30.30 -13.98 -15.53
N ASP A 40 30.04 -14.80 -16.53
CA ASP A 40 29.72 -14.40 -17.91
C ASP A 40 28.28 -14.75 -18.34
N SER A 41 27.38 -14.98 -17.36
CA SER A 41 25.95 -15.19 -17.58
C SER A 41 25.30 -13.96 -18.25
N PHE A 42 24.44 -14.19 -19.23
CA PHE A 42 23.71 -13.16 -19.96
C PHE A 42 22.70 -12.44 -19.09
N LEU A 43 22.13 -13.15 -18.11
CA LEU A 43 21.10 -12.63 -17.22
C LEU A 43 21.66 -11.94 -15.97
N ASP A 44 22.79 -12.40 -15.39
CA ASP A 44 23.34 -11.81 -14.18
C ASP A 44 24.12 -10.53 -14.51
N THR A 45 23.47 -9.38 -14.40
CA THR A 45 24.03 -8.08 -14.83
C THR A 45 24.56 -7.25 -13.66
N PHE A 46 24.03 -7.46 -12.45
CA PHE A 46 24.42 -6.72 -11.24
C PHE A 46 25.72 -7.29 -10.65
N SER A 47 26.61 -6.41 -10.17
CA SER A 47 27.93 -6.83 -9.67
C SER A 47 27.85 -7.83 -8.51
N LEU A 48 26.96 -7.60 -7.55
CA LEU A 48 26.76 -8.48 -6.39
C LEU A 48 26.16 -9.84 -6.79
N GLU A 49 25.30 -9.89 -7.81
CA GLU A 49 24.78 -11.16 -8.33
C GLU A 49 25.91 -12.05 -8.87
N ARG A 50 26.82 -11.43 -9.65
CA ARG A 50 28.01 -12.12 -10.21
C ARG A 50 28.99 -12.57 -9.13
N ASP A 51 29.18 -11.75 -8.10
CA ASP A 51 30.13 -12.06 -7.03
C ASP A 51 29.64 -13.18 -6.11
N ARG A 52 28.33 -13.24 -5.86
CA ARG A 52 27.70 -14.20 -4.95
C ARG A 52 27.09 -15.40 -5.66
N GLY A 53 26.89 -15.32 -6.98
CA GLY A 53 26.23 -16.38 -7.78
C GLY A 53 24.74 -16.54 -7.47
N ILE A 54 24.06 -15.48 -6.94
CA ILE A 54 22.64 -15.48 -6.63
C ILE A 54 21.92 -14.41 -7.45
N THR A 55 20.72 -14.71 -7.93
CA THR A 55 19.85 -13.72 -8.56
C THR A 55 19.13 -12.90 -7.48
N ILE A 56 19.28 -11.59 -7.54
CA ILE A 56 18.69 -10.63 -6.57
C ILE A 56 17.44 -9.99 -7.17
N PHE A 57 17.51 -9.54 -8.43
CA PHE A 57 16.43 -8.89 -9.14
C PHE A 57 15.87 -9.76 -10.25
N SER A 58 14.54 -9.67 -10.45
CA SER A 58 13.90 -10.33 -11.60
C SER A 58 14.40 -9.74 -12.90
N LYS A 59 14.86 -10.61 -13.80
CA LYS A 59 15.37 -10.27 -15.13
C LYS A 59 14.44 -10.79 -16.21
N GLN A 60 14.41 -10.08 -17.32
CA GLN A 60 13.60 -10.45 -18.48
C GLN A 60 14.50 -10.85 -19.66
N ALA A 61 14.18 -11.96 -20.31
CA ALA A 61 14.75 -12.34 -21.59
C ALA A 61 13.66 -12.79 -22.56
N VAL A 62 13.78 -12.42 -23.81
CA VAL A 62 12.86 -12.85 -24.87
C VAL A 62 13.48 -14.03 -25.63
N MET A 63 12.79 -15.16 -25.65
CA MET A 63 13.16 -16.37 -26.32
C MET A 63 12.13 -16.72 -27.41
N LYS A 64 12.55 -16.84 -28.64
CA LYS A 64 11.74 -17.31 -29.75
C LYS A 64 12.02 -18.76 -30.04
N TYR A 65 10.97 -19.58 -30.01
CA TYR A 65 11.04 -20.99 -30.35
C TYR A 65 9.81 -21.40 -31.15
N ASN A 66 10.00 -22.00 -32.34
CA ASN A 66 8.92 -22.27 -33.31
C ASN A 66 8.06 -21.02 -33.56
N ASP A 67 6.72 -21.12 -33.38
CA ASP A 67 5.75 -20.03 -33.52
C ASP A 67 5.41 -19.34 -32.19
N THR A 68 6.22 -19.58 -31.15
CA THR A 68 6.00 -19.04 -29.81
C THR A 68 7.13 -18.08 -29.43
N GLU A 69 6.73 -16.93 -28.86
CA GLU A 69 7.61 -15.99 -28.20
C GLU A 69 7.41 -16.15 -26.69
N PHE A 70 8.43 -16.70 -26.03
CA PHE A 70 8.47 -16.82 -24.58
C PHE A 70 9.19 -15.63 -23.99
N THR A 71 8.55 -14.93 -23.05
CA THR A 71 9.20 -13.96 -22.19
C THR A 71 9.60 -14.66 -20.90
N LEU A 72 10.88 -15.01 -20.79
CA LEU A 72 11.44 -15.61 -19.57
C LEU A 72 11.62 -14.52 -18.52
N LEU A 73 11.07 -14.72 -17.33
CA LEU A 73 11.27 -13.90 -16.14
C LEU A 73 12.08 -14.73 -15.13
N ASP A 74 13.38 -14.44 -15.04
CA ASP A 74 14.27 -15.09 -14.08
C ASP A 74 14.06 -14.43 -12.72
N THR A 75 13.56 -15.17 -11.73
CA THR A 75 13.17 -14.65 -10.42
C THR A 75 14.25 -14.90 -9.37
N PRO A 76 14.32 -14.10 -8.30
CA PRO A 76 15.20 -14.40 -7.17
C PRO A 76 14.96 -15.79 -6.58
N GLY A 77 16.04 -16.51 -6.27
CA GLY A 77 15.97 -17.84 -5.64
C GLY A 77 16.14 -17.83 -4.12
N HIS A 78 16.56 -16.69 -3.54
CA HIS A 78 16.77 -16.55 -2.10
C HIS A 78 15.51 -16.04 -1.38
N ILE A 79 15.31 -16.54 -0.16
CA ILE A 79 14.11 -16.22 0.62
C ILE A 79 13.97 -14.72 0.95
N ASP A 80 15.08 -14.01 1.16
CA ASP A 80 15.08 -12.57 1.45
C ASP A 80 14.54 -11.73 0.28
N PHE A 81 14.51 -12.27 -0.94
CA PHE A 81 13.98 -11.62 -2.14
C PHE A 81 12.67 -12.25 -2.64
N SER A 82 12.05 -13.09 -1.82
CA SER A 82 10.80 -13.79 -2.18
C SER A 82 9.65 -12.86 -2.49
N ALA A 83 9.66 -11.66 -1.92
CA ALA A 83 8.66 -10.62 -2.19
C ALA A 83 8.71 -10.15 -3.66
N GLU A 84 9.89 -10.02 -4.27
CA GLU A 84 10.00 -9.70 -5.70
C GLU A 84 9.58 -10.90 -6.56
N ALA A 85 9.90 -12.13 -6.14
CA ALA A 85 9.41 -13.33 -6.81
C ALA A 85 7.87 -13.38 -6.77
N GLU A 86 7.24 -13.11 -5.63
CA GLU A 86 5.79 -13.09 -5.49
C GLU A 86 5.12 -12.07 -6.42
N ARG A 87 5.67 -10.84 -6.52
CA ARG A 87 5.18 -9.83 -7.46
C ARG A 87 5.27 -10.30 -8.92
N THR A 88 6.35 -10.97 -9.27
CA THR A 88 6.56 -11.51 -10.61
C THR A 88 5.58 -12.63 -10.94
N LEU A 89 5.22 -13.51 -9.97
CA LEU A 89 4.25 -14.59 -10.16
C LEU A 89 2.90 -14.11 -10.70
N GLN A 90 2.48 -12.91 -10.33
CA GLN A 90 1.17 -12.36 -10.70
C GLN A 90 1.03 -12.03 -12.19
N VAL A 91 2.12 -11.99 -12.94
CA VAL A 91 2.12 -11.70 -14.38
C VAL A 91 2.50 -12.90 -15.24
N LEU A 92 2.72 -14.08 -14.64
CA LEU A 92 3.09 -15.30 -15.35
C LEU A 92 1.86 -15.97 -15.99
N ASP A 93 2.07 -16.55 -17.17
CA ASP A 93 1.15 -17.51 -17.76
C ASP A 93 1.49 -18.94 -17.32
N TYR A 94 2.80 -19.24 -17.19
CA TYR A 94 3.32 -20.52 -16.74
C TYR A 94 4.57 -20.31 -15.88
N ALA A 95 4.87 -21.29 -15.06
CA ALA A 95 6.11 -21.34 -14.28
C ALA A 95 6.91 -22.61 -14.61
N ILE A 96 8.22 -22.47 -14.56
CA ILE A 96 9.18 -23.59 -14.57
C ILE A 96 9.80 -23.66 -13.17
N LEU A 97 9.49 -24.71 -12.42
CA LEU A 97 10.05 -24.96 -11.11
C LEU A 97 11.28 -25.87 -11.24
N VAL A 98 12.45 -25.33 -10.94
CA VAL A 98 13.72 -26.05 -11.04
C VAL A 98 14.07 -26.68 -9.70
N ILE A 99 14.28 -27.99 -9.69
CA ILE A 99 14.60 -28.78 -8.49
C ILE A 99 15.92 -29.48 -8.70
N SER A 100 16.77 -29.55 -7.67
CA SER A 100 18.03 -30.29 -7.74
C SER A 100 17.76 -31.79 -7.59
N GLY A 101 18.27 -32.61 -8.52
CA GLY A 101 18.18 -34.07 -8.47
C GLY A 101 18.89 -34.72 -7.27
N THR A 102 19.89 -34.05 -6.70
CA THR A 102 20.61 -34.50 -5.50
C THR A 102 19.91 -34.11 -4.19
N ASN A 103 19.29 -32.92 -4.15
CA ASN A 103 18.70 -32.38 -2.92
C ASN A 103 17.19 -32.61 -2.83
N GLY A 104 16.51 -32.91 -3.94
CA GLY A 104 15.06 -33.06 -3.98
C GLY A 104 14.29 -31.81 -3.64
N VAL A 105 13.09 -31.99 -3.08
CA VAL A 105 12.17 -30.89 -2.68
C VAL A 105 12.67 -30.27 -1.38
N GLN A 106 13.03 -29.00 -1.43
CA GLN A 106 13.50 -28.22 -0.28
C GLN A 106 12.39 -27.31 0.25
N SER A 107 12.57 -26.75 1.45
CA SER A 107 11.56 -25.92 2.13
C SER A 107 11.13 -24.69 1.32
N HIS A 108 12.09 -23.98 0.71
CA HIS A 108 11.75 -22.84 -0.16
C HIS A 108 10.98 -23.26 -1.41
N THR A 109 11.25 -24.45 -1.95
CA THR A 109 10.45 -25.06 -3.04
C THR A 109 8.99 -25.22 -2.63
N ALA A 110 8.73 -25.67 -1.39
CA ALA A 110 7.37 -25.78 -0.86
C ALA A 110 6.68 -24.41 -0.72
N THR A 111 7.42 -23.36 -0.35
CA THR A 111 6.90 -21.98 -0.32
C THR A 111 6.50 -21.51 -1.72
N LEU A 112 7.40 -21.67 -2.69
CA LEU A 112 7.12 -21.32 -4.08
C LEU A 112 5.91 -22.09 -4.62
N TRP A 113 5.75 -23.36 -4.23
CA TRP A 113 4.60 -24.18 -4.59
C TRP A 113 3.29 -23.64 -4.00
N LYS A 114 3.28 -23.23 -2.72
CA LYS A 114 2.14 -22.56 -2.07
C LYS A 114 1.76 -21.27 -2.80
N LEU A 115 2.73 -20.46 -3.19
CA LEU A 115 2.52 -19.22 -3.96
C LEU A 115 1.95 -19.51 -5.36
N LEU A 116 2.52 -20.49 -6.10
CA LEU A 116 2.02 -20.92 -7.40
C LEU A 116 0.56 -21.40 -7.32
N LYS A 117 0.20 -22.09 -6.23
CA LYS A 117 -1.17 -22.52 -5.97
C LYS A 117 -2.10 -21.35 -5.70
N ARG A 118 -1.66 -20.37 -4.89
CA ARG A 118 -2.45 -19.16 -4.55
C ARG A 118 -2.78 -18.33 -5.81
N TYR A 119 -1.78 -18.11 -6.66
CA TYR A 119 -1.95 -17.32 -7.89
C TYR A 119 -2.43 -18.15 -9.09
N ASN A 120 -2.77 -19.41 -8.86
CA ASN A 120 -3.27 -20.34 -9.88
C ASN A 120 -2.38 -20.42 -11.14
N VAL A 121 -1.04 -20.33 -10.97
CA VAL A 121 -0.08 -20.40 -12.08
C VAL A 121 0.21 -21.84 -12.45
N PRO A 122 -0.03 -22.31 -13.70
CA PRO A 122 0.35 -23.63 -14.18
C PRO A 122 1.86 -23.82 -14.12
N CYS A 123 2.33 -25.01 -13.73
CA CYS A 123 3.73 -25.26 -13.44
C CYS A 123 4.26 -26.49 -14.14
N PHE A 124 5.42 -26.37 -14.77
CA PHE A 124 6.28 -27.44 -15.26
C PHE A 124 7.46 -27.61 -14.29
N ILE A 125 7.87 -28.84 -14.06
CA ILE A 125 8.98 -29.14 -13.14
C ILE A 125 10.16 -29.66 -13.96
N PHE A 126 11.32 -29.00 -13.77
CA PHE A 126 12.58 -29.49 -14.33
C PHE A 126 13.52 -29.95 -13.22
N VAL A 127 13.76 -31.25 -13.12
CA VAL A 127 14.73 -31.82 -12.17
C VAL A 127 16.11 -31.76 -12.78
N ASN A 128 16.91 -30.82 -12.30
CA ASN A 128 18.24 -30.49 -12.79
C ASN A 128 19.36 -31.27 -12.05
N LYS A 129 20.58 -31.24 -12.57
CA LYS A 129 21.74 -31.87 -11.94
C LYS A 129 21.63 -33.40 -11.83
N MET A 130 20.95 -34.05 -12.78
CA MET A 130 20.83 -35.50 -12.84
C MET A 130 22.14 -36.22 -13.23
N ASP A 131 23.15 -35.46 -13.64
CA ASP A 131 24.47 -35.92 -13.95
C ASP A 131 25.40 -36.05 -12.74
N LEU A 132 24.98 -35.64 -11.58
CA LEU A 132 25.75 -35.72 -10.33
C LEU A 132 25.54 -37.06 -9.60
N ASP A 133 26.59 -37.53 -8.93
CA ASP A 133 26.52 -38.73 -8.10
C ASP A 133 25.50 -38.49 -6.95
N GLY A 134 24.62 -39.47 -6.76
CA GLY A 134 23.55 -39.39 -5.75
C GLY A 134 22.19 -38.87 -6.26
N ALA A 135 22.08 -38.47 -7.52
CA ALA A 135 20.79 -38.15 -8.12
C ALA A 135 20.02 -39.44 -8.45
N ASP A 136 18.84 -39.60 -7.83
CA ASP A 136 17.95 -40.75 -8.05
C ASP A 136 16.57 -40.24 -8.54
N LYS A 137 16.27 -40.58 -9.80
CA LYS A 137 15.01 -40.21 -10.45
C LYS A 137 13.78 -40.74 -9.70
N LEU A 138 13.81 -41.97 -9.23
CA LEU A 138 12.67 -42.60 -8.56
C LEU A 138 12.43 -41.96 -7.18
N ALA A 139 13.49 -41.73 -6.43
CA ALA A 139 13.42 -41.09 -5.13
C ALA A 139 12.88 -39.65 -5.25
N VAL A 140 13.37 -38.87 -6.22
CA VAL A 140 12.89 -37.48 -6.46
C VAL A 140 11.43 -37.49 -6.90
N MET A 141 11.00 -38.40 -7.80
CA MET A 141 9.60 -38.49 -8.20
C MET A 141 8.67 -38.82 -7.01
N ALA A 142 9.09 -39.69 -6.11
CA ALA A 142 8.34 -40.00 -4.90
C ALA A 142 8.21 -38.75 -4.00
N GLN A 143 9.31 -37.98 -3.83
CA GLN A 143 9.28 -36.70 -3.08
C GLN A 143 8.36 -35.65 -3.73
N LEU A 144 8.40 -35.50 -5.07
CA LEU A 144 7.51 -34.58 -5.77
C LEU A 144 6.05 -34.90 -5.52
N ARG A 145 5.67 -36.17 -5.61
CA ARG A 145 4.30 -36.62 -5.37
C ARG A 145 3.87 -36.45 -3.91
N THR A 146 4.76 -36.69 -2.97
CA THR A 146 4.43 -36.59 -1.54
C THR A 146 4.42 -35.14 -1.06
N ASN A 147 5.38 -34.32 -1.47
CA ASN A 147 5.61 -33.00 -0.90
C ASN A 147 4.96 -31.85 -1.69
N LEU A 148 4.68 -32.05 -3.00
CA LEU A 148 4.05 -31.02 -3.84
C LEU A 148 2.65 -31.41 -4.25
N ASP A 149 2.50 -32.44 -5.11
CA ASP A 149 1.19 -32.90 -5.60
C ASP A 149 1.29 -34.31 -6.18
N GLU A 150 0.30 -35.20 -5.88
CA GLU A 150 0.25 -36.58 -6.37
C GLU A 150 0.21 -36.65 -7.92
N ASN A 151 -0.28 -35.60 -8.56
CA ASN A 151 -0.40 -35.49 -10.02
C ASN A 151 0.88 -34.99 -10.71
N CYS A 152 2.03 -35.07 -10.06
CA CYS A 152 3.33 -34.95 -10.69
C CYS A 152 3.60 -36.19 -11.58
N ILE A 153 3.72 -35.97 -12.90
CA ILE A 153 3.87 -37.03 -13.89
C ILE A 153 5.19 -36.88 -14.63
N ASP A 154 5.88 -37.99 -14.87
CA ASP A 154 7.11 -38.04 -15.68
C ASP A 154 6.76 -37.93 -17.18
N PHE A 155 7.15 -36.83 -17.82
CA PHE A 155 6.97 -36.55 -19.25
C PHE A 155 8.17 -36.97 -20.11
N THR A 156 9.13 -37.69 -19.57
CA THR A 156 10.31 -38.15 -20.34
C THR A 156 9.90 -39.15 -21.45
N TYR A 157 8.93 -40.04 -21.16
CA TYR A 157 8.50 -41.11 -22.08
C TYR A 157 7.00 -40.98 -22.40
N ARG A 158 6.64 -40.00 -23.23
CA ARG A 158 5.24 -39.60 -23.51
C ARG A 158 4.43 -40.58 -24.39
N ASN A 159 5.09 -41.56 -25.04
CA ASN A 159 4.48 -42.48 -26.00
C ASN A 159 4.17 -43.85 -25.38
N THR A 160 4.21 -43.99 -24.05
CA THR A 160 3.96 -45.28 -23.39
C THR A 160 2.53 -45.37 -22.88
N ASP A 161 1.98 -46.59 -22.77
CA ASP A 161 0.66 -46.82 -22.19
C ASP A 161 0.61 -46.39 -20.73
N ALA A 162 1.67 -46.66 -19.96
CA ALA A 162 1.81 -46.23 -18.58
C ALA A 162 1.75 -44.69 -18.41
N PHE A 163 2.25 -43.94 -19.38
CA PHE A 163 2.10 -42.47 -19.38
C PHE A 163 0.63 -42.08 -19.61
N ARG A 164 -0.05 -42.70 -20.61
CA ARG A 164 -1.47 -42.40 -20.89
C ARG A 164 -2.38 -42.71 -19.71
N GLU A 165 -2.19 -43.86 -19.07
CA GLU A 165 -2.87 -44.25 -17.84
C GLU A 165 -2.61 -43.22 -16.71
N SER A 166 -1.37 -42.82 -16.47
CA SER A 166 -1.01 -41.85 -15.44
C SER A 166 -1.68 -40.47 -15.67
N VAL A 167 -1.76 -40.04 -16.93
CA VAL A 167 -2.45 -38.78 -17.30
C VAL A 167 -3.97 -38.92 -17.14
N ALA A 168 -4.54 -40.07 -17.53
CA ALA A 168 -5.98 -40.29 -17.47
C ALA A 168 -6.52 -40.23 -16.02
N VAL A 169 -5.77 -40.77 -15.06
CA VAL A 169 -6.17 -40.79 -13.65
C VAL A 169 -6.23 -39.38 -13.01
N CYS A 170 -5.55 -38.39 -13.57
CA CYS A 170 -5.49 -37.05 -12.99
C CYS A 170 -6.74 -36.18 -13.24
N ASP A 171 -7.60 -36.52 -14.21
CA ASP A 171 -8.82 -35.76 -14.52
C ASP A 171 -9.95 -36.70 -14.96
N ASP A 172 -11.11 -36.63 -14.26
CA ASP A 172 -12.26 -37.47 -14.52
C ASP A 172 -12.71 -37.46 -15.99
N LYS A 173 -12.65 -36.31 -16.66
CA LYS A 173 -13.03 -36.18 -18.07
C LYS A 173 -12.04 -36.86 -19.01
N ILE A 174 -10.76 -36.84 -18.66
CA ILE A 174 -9.72 -37.56 -19.44
C ILE A 174 -9.87 -39.05 -19.19
N LEU A 175 -10.19 -39.47 -17.97
CA LEU A 175 -10.39 -40.84 -17.59
C LEU A 175 -11.60 -41.47 -18.33
N GLU A 176 -12.75 -40.77 -18.35
CA GLU A 176 -13.94 -41.20 -19.11
C GLU A 176 -13.59 -41.38 -20.60
N LYS A 177 -12.94 -40.40 -21.22
CA LYS A 177 -12.54 -40.47 -22.63
C LYS A 177 -11.53 -41.58 -22.91
N PHE A 178 -10.59 -41.79 -21.98
CA PHE A 178 -9.60 -42.87 -22.10
C PHE A 178 -10.27 -44.27 -22.07
N TYR A 179 -11.28 -44.49 -21.21
CA TYR A 179 -12.06 -45.73 -21.21
C TYR A 179 -12.83 -45.97 -22.51
N GLU A 180 -13.25 -44.90 -23.20
CA GLU A 180 -14.01 -45.02 -24.46
C GLU A 180 -13.09 -45.21 -25.67
N THR A 181 -11.94 -44.53 -25.70
CA THR A 181 -11.13 -44.40 -26.92
C THR A 181 -9.71 -45.01 -26.84
N ASP A 182 -9.30 -45.46 -25.62
CA ASP A 182 -7.93 -45.93 -25.31
C ASP A 182 -6.84 -44.92 -25.72
N SER A 183 -7.20 -43.61 -25.75
CA SER A 183 -6.32 -42.54 -26.20
C SER A 183 -6.47 -41.28 -25.34
N VAL A 184 -5.40 -40.53 -25.24
CA VAL A 184 -5.36 -39.21 -24.59
C VAL A 184 -4.91 -38.17 -25.60
N GLU A 185 -5.71 -37.14 -25.82
CA GLU A 185 -5.36 -36.06 -26.76
C GLU A 185 -4.49 -35.00 -26.09
N ASN A 186 -3.56 -34.39 -26.88
CA ASN A 186 -2.74 -33.28 -26.40
C ASN A 186 -3.57 -32.08 -25.91
N SER A 187 -4.74 -31.82 -26.51
CA SER A 187 -5.69 -30.78 -26.12
C SER A 187 -6.20 -30.97 -24.68
N ASP A 188 -6.45 -32.22 -24.27
CA ASP A 188 -6.89 -32.56 -22.93
C ASP A 188 -5.77 -32.37 -21.90
N ILE A 189 -4.53 -32.76 -22.26
CA ILE A 189 -3.34 -32.52 -21.44
C ILE A 189 -3.11 -31.04 -21.24
N VAL A 190 -3.13 -30.22 -22.30
CA VAL A 190 -2.98 -28.76 -22.23
C VAL A 190 -4.01 -28.14 -21.28
N ARG A 191 -5.30 -28.57 -21.42
CA ARG A 191 -6.36 -28.09 -20.52
C ARG A 191 -6.10 -28.48 -19.06
N ALA A 192 -5.70 -29.72 -18.79
CA ALA A 192 -5.43 -30.21 -17.44
C ALA A 192 -4.23 -29.51 -16.81
N ILE A 193 -3.16 -29.23 -17.57
CA ILE A 193 -2.01 -28.44 -17.11
C ILE A 193 -2.45 -27.00 -16.75
N LYS A 194 -3.24 -26.35 -17.65
CA LYS A 194 -3.76 -24.98 -17.43
C LYS A 194 -4.63 -24.90 -16.17
N GLN A 195 -5.38 -25.99 -15.87
CA GLN A 195 -6.22 -26.10 -14.66
C GLN A 195 -5.46 -26.59 -13.42
N ARG A 196 -4.13 -26.75 -13.50
CA ARG A 196 -3.28 -27.28 -12.42
C ARG A 196 -3.70 -28.66 -11.90
N LYS A 197 -4.19 -29.52 -12.80
CA LYS A 197 -4.52 -30.91 -12.51
C LYS A 197 -3.39 -31.87 -12.88
N ILE A 198 -2.46 -31.44 -13.71
CA ILE A 198 -1.28 -32.20 -14.13
C ILE A 198 -0.06 -31.30 -14.03
N PHE A 199 1.03 -31.83 -13.49
CA PHE A 199 2.31 -31.15 -13.36
C PHE A 199 3.39 -31.96 -14.09
N PRO A 200 3.77 -31.55 -15.33
CA PRO A 200 4.79 -32.25 -16.11
C PRO A 200 6.16 -32.17 -15.42
N CYS A 201 6.77 -33.30 -15.19
CA CYS A 201 8.11 -33.43 -14.64
C CYS A 201 9.06 -33.96 -15.71
N MET A 202 10.19 -33.30 -15.86
CA MET A 202 11.30 -33.75 -16.76
C MET A 202 12.64 -33.68 -16.03
N PHE A 203 13.57 -34.50 -16.49
CA PHE A 203 14.85 -34.76 -15.84
C PHE A 203 16.00 -34.47 -16.80
N GLY A 204 17.05 -33.81 -16.27
CA GLY A 204 18.21 -33.50 -17.11
C GLY A 204 19.36 -32.81 -16.37
N SER A 205 20.28 -32.30 -17.14
CA SER A 205 21.40 -31.46 -16.69
C SER A 205 21.50 -30.21 -17.54
N ALA A 206 21.11 -29.07 -16.97
CA ALA A 206 21.21 -27.79 -17.66
C ALA A 206 22.64 -27.43 -18.04
N LEU A 207 23.62 -27.80 -17.20
CA LEU A 207 25.04 -27.56 -17.45
C LEU A 207 25.58 -28.37 -18.67
N LYS A 208 25.10 -29.61 -18.84
CA LYS A 208 25.48 -30.48 -19.94
C LYS A 208 24.55 -30.41 -21.14
N LEU A 209 23.48 -29.61 -21.05
CA LEU A 209 22.38 -29.49 -22.02
C LEU A 209 21.58 -30.79 -22.23
N ASP A 210 21.69 -31.73 -21.29
CA ASP A 210 20.98 -33.00 -21.35
C ASP A 210 19.53 -32.83 -20.93
N GLY A 211 18.56 -33.32 -21.73
CA GLY A 211 17.13 -33.21 -21.49
C GLY A 211 16.55 -31.79 -21.67
N VAL A 212 17.38 -30.77 -21.95
CA VAL A 212 16.90 -29.36 -22.07
C VAL A 212 16.12 -29.14 -23.37
N ARG A 213 16.58 -29.76 -24.49
CA ARG A 213 15.89 -29.62 -25.78
C ARG A 213 14.54 -30.33 -25.76
N GLU A 214 14.49 -31.52 -25.20
CA GLU A 214 13.28 -32.29 -24.99
C GLU A 214 12.30 -31.56 -24.08
N PHE A 215 12.84 -30.84 -23.09
CA PHE A 215 12.04 -30.00 -22.20
C PHE A 215 11.40 -28.81 -22.93
N ILE A 216 12.15 -28.08 -23.76
CA ILE A 216 11.61 -26.93 -24.50
C ILE A 216 10.57 -27.36 -25.53
N ASP A 217 10.81 -28.53 -26.20
CA ASP A 217 9.85 -29.14 -27.12
C ASP A 217 8.53 -29.50 -26.38
N CYS A 218 8.66 -30.11 -25.21
CA CYS A 218 7.53 -30.46 -24.36
C CYS A 218 6.80 -29.21 -23.89
N PHE A 219 7.50 -28.18 -23.46
CA PHE A 219 6.97 -26.94 -22.98
C PHE A 219 6.20 -26.18 -24.07
N ASP A 220 6.76 -26.08 -25.30
CA ASP A 220 6.07 -25.43 -26.44
C ASP A 220 4.81 -26.19 -26.85
N LEU A 221 4.87 -27.54 -26.85
CA LEU A 221 3.75 -28.39 -27.21
C LEU A 221 2.55 -28.30 -26.28
N TYR A 222 2.81 -28.20 -24.97
CA TYR A 222 1.74 -28.24 -23.93
C TYR A 222 1.41 -26.88 -23.32
N THR A 223 1.94 -25.78 -23.86
CA THR A 223 1.57 -24.44 -23.44
C THR A 223 0.62 -23.77 -24.43
N GLN A 224 -0.32 -23.01 -23.93
CA GLN A 224 -1.30 -22.26 -24.71
C GLN A 224 -1.33 -20.81 -24.21
N MET A 225 -1.44 -19.86 -25.15
CA MET A 225 -1.64 -18.46 -24.84
C MET A 225 -2.95 -18.29 -24.04
N SER A 226 -2.94 -17.38 -23.09
CA SER A 226 -4.16 -17.01 -22.36
C SER A 226 -5.13 -16.27 -23.29
N ASP A 227 -6.43 -16.42 -23.04
CA ASP A 227 -7.46 -15.63 -23.71
C ASP A 227 -7.52 -14.25 -23.03
N TYR A 228 -7.30 -13.20 -23.81
CA TYR A 228 -7.31 -11.83 -23.32
C TYR A 228 -8.54 -11.08 -23.82
N PRO A 229 -9.17 -10.23 -22.98
CA PRO A 229 -10.25 -9.36 -23.40
C PRO A 229 -9.77 -8.29 -24.40
N ASP A 230 -10.71 -7.75 -25.18
CA ASP A 230 -10.42 -6.69 -26.16
C ASP A 230 -10.20 -5.33 -25.50
N GLU A 231 -10.71 -5.14 -24.28
CA GLU A 231 -10.53 -3.92 -23.52
C GLU A 231 -9.12 -3.85 -22.93
N PHE A 232 -8.52 -2.65 -22.96
CA PHE A 232 -7.17 -2.45 -22.42
C PHE A 232 -7.11 -2.78 -20.94
N GLY A 233 -6.17 -3.62 -20.58
CA GLY A 233 -5.79 -3.95 -19.23
C GLY A 233 -4.30 -4.22 -19.15
N ALA A 234 -3.67 -3.82 -18.04
CA ALA A 234 -2.27 -4.15 -17.78
C ALA A 234 -2.01 -4.30 -16.27
N LYS A 235 -1.07 -5.15 -15.91
CA LYS A 235 -0.65 -5.39 -14.53
C LYS A 235 0.77 -4.98 -14.31
N VAL A 236 1.00 -4.08 -13.34
CA VAL A 236 2.32 -3.58 -12.96
C VAL A 236 2.93 -4.53 -11.95
N PHE A 237 4.16 -5.00 -12.19
CA PHE A 237 4.82 -5.94 -11.28
C PHE A 237 6.18 -5.44 -10.76
N LYS A 238 6.82 -4.49 -11.46
CA LYS A 238 8.13 -3.98 -11.06
C LYS A 238 8.30 -2.51 -11.46
N ILE A 239 8.99 -1.76 -10.62
CA ILE A 239 9.50 -0.42 -10.92
C ILE A 239 11.02 -0.47 -10.86
N ALA A 240 11.69 0.22 -11.77
CA ALA A 240 13.14 0.38 -11.77
C ALA A 240 13.51 1.74 -12.37
N GLU A 241 14.78 2.11 -12.31
CA GLU A 241 15.35 3.25 -13.01
C GLU A 241 16.33 2.80 -14.10
N ASP A 242 16.35 3.51 -15.22
CA ASP A 242 17.37 3.29 -16.24
C ASP A 242 18.69 4.04 -15.88
N ASN A 243 19.75 3.76 -16.62
CA ASN A 243 21.08 4.39 -16.41
C ASN A 243 21.08 5.94 -16.53
N GLN A 244 19.97 6.52 -16.97
CA GLN A 244 19.78 7.97 -17.10
C GLN A 244 18.90 8.53 -15.96
N GLY A 245 18.48 7.70 -14.99
CA GLY A 245 17.57 8.07 -13.90
C GLY A 245 16.10 8.18 -14.33
N ASN A 246 15.71 7.68 -15.51
CA ASN A 246 14.33 7.66 -15.90
C ASN A 246 13.61 6.46 -15.27
N ARG A 247 12.46 6.73 -14.68
CA ARG A 247 11.59 5.69 -14.12
C ARG A 247 11.06 4.76 -15.21
N LEU A 248 11.20 3.47 -14.98
CA LEU A 248 10.68 2.38 -15.80
C LEU A 248 9.57 1.66 -15.03
N THR A 249 8.37 1.63 -15.58
CA THR A 249 7.26 0.86 -15.04
C THR A 249 7.11 -0.43 -15.85
N PHE A 250 7.47 -1.58 -15.26
CA PHE A 250 7.35 -2.88 -15.88
C PHE A 250 5.94 -3.42 -15.69
N LEU A 251 5.31 -3.79 -16.79
CA LEU A 251 3.95 -4.29 -16.81
C LEU A 251 3.76 -5.40 -17.84
N LYS A 252 2.74 -6.23 -17.63
CA LYS A 252 2.19 -7.13 -18.63
C LYS A 252 0.86 -6.62 -19.12
N VAL A 253 0.68 -6.53 -20.43
CA VAL A 253 -0.60 -6.18 -21.04
C VAL A 253 -1.53 -7.40 -20.95
N THR A 254 -2.65 -7.27 -20.24
CA THR A 254 -3.62 -8.34 -19.93
C THR A 254 -4.92 -8.20 -20.71
N GLY A 255 -5.02 -7.21 -21.59
CA GLY A 255 -6.17 -7.00 -22.47
C GLY A 255 -5.87 -5.92 -23.50
N GLY A 256 -6.48 -5.99 -24.66
CA GLY A 256 -6.34 -5.03 -25.74
C GLY A 256 -4.89 -4.79 -26.19
N SER A 257 -4.52 -3.54 -26.33
CA SER A 257 -3.14 -3.12 -26.65
C SER A 257 -2.81 -1.78 -26.00
N LEU A 258 -1.51 -1.55 -25.72
CA LEU A 258 -0.98 -0.30 -25.21
C LEU A 258 -0.16 0.41 -26.29
N LYS A 259 -0.44 1.68 -26.54
CA LYS A 259 0.24 2.47 -27.57
C LYS A 259 1.10 3.57 -26.98
N VAL A 260 2.17 3.90 -27.68
CA VAL A 260 2.98 5.09 -27.38
C VAL A 260 2.10 6.34 -27.52
N ARG A 261 2.20 7.26 -26.57
CA ARG A 261 1.38 8.48 -26.42
C ARG A 261 -0.03 8.24 -25.90
N GLU A 262 -0.41 7.03 -25.59
CA GLU A 262 -1.67 6.75 -24.90
C GLU A 262 -1.69 7.36 -23.50
N VAL A 263 -2.86 7.82 -23.07
CA VAL A 263 -3.06 8.48 -21.79
C VAL A 263 -3.70 7.47 -20.83
N LEU A 264 -2.97 7.11 -19.79
CA LEU A 264 -3.44 6.21 -18.75
C LEU A 264 -3.95 7.01 -17.54
N LYS A 265 -5.05 6.55 -16.98
CA LYS A 265 -5.66 7.09 -15.77
C LYS A 265 -5.70 5.99 -14.71
N SER A 266 -5.56 6.38 -13.46
CA SER A 266 -5.84 5.52 -12.32
C SER A 266 -7.07 6.04 -11.61
N ASP A 267 -7.93 5.14 -11.14
CA ASP A 267 -9.09 5.52 -10.31
C ASP A 267 -8.67 6.18 -8.99
N LYS A 268 -7.42 5.99 -8.59
CA LYS A 268 -6.84 6.55 -7.35
C LYS A 268 -6.22 7.94 -7.55
N ASN A 269 -5.96 8.37 -8.80
CA ASN A 269 -5.29 9.64 -9.10
C ASN A 269 -6.07 10.46 -10.13
N VAL A 270 -6.26 11.74 -9.82
CA VAL A 270 -6.97 12.69 -10.70
C VAL A 270 -6.18 12.99 -11.98
N ASN A 271 -4.85 12.79 -11.96
CA ASN A 271 -3.97 13.14 -13.07
C ASN A 271 -3.85 11.98 -14.06
N ALA A 272 -4.09 12.28 -15.32
CA ALA A 272 -3.85 11.37 -16.43
C ALA A 272 -2.41 11.55 -16.93
N GLU A 273 -1.65 10.45 -17.02
CA GLU A 273 -0.27 10.46 -17.49
C GLU A 273 -0.12 9.78 -18.84
N LYS A 274 0.89 10.19 -19.59
CA LYS A 274 1.09 9.76 -20.99
C LYS A 274 2.25 8.79 -21.09
N VAL A 275 2.05 7.69 -21.78
CA VAL A 275 3.12 6.74 -22.14
C VAL A 275 4.07 7.38 -23.13
N ASN A 276 5.31 7.59 -22.74
CA ASN A 276 6.32 8.23 -23.60
C ASN A 276 7.00 7.22 -24.54
N ARG A 277 7.41 6.05 -24.00
CA ARG A 277 8.06 4.97 -24.77
C ARG A 277 7.66 3.62 -24.19
N ILE A 278 7.65 2.60 -25.06
CA ILE A 278 7.45 1.19 -24.68
C ILE A 278 8.72 0.45 -25.06
N ARG A 279 9.32 -0.28 -24.11
CA ARG A 279 10.56 -1.02 -24.27
C ARG A 279 10.35 -2.49 -23.90
N VAL A 280 10.75 -3.40 -24.75
CA VAL A 280 10.81 -4.85 -24.46
C VAL A 280 12.27 -5.21 -24.18
N TYR A 281 12.54 -5.64 -22.98
CA TYR A 281 13.89 -5.98 -22.53
C TYR A 281 14.26 -7.43 -22.84
N SER A 282 15.54 -7.67 -23.15
CA SER A 282 16.16 -9.00 -23.20
C SER A 282 17.59 -8.88 -22.66
N GLY A 283 17.78 -9.24 -21.39
CA GLY A 283 18.97 -8.92 -20.63
C GLY A 283 19.12 -7.40 -20.44
N GLU A 284 20.29 -6.85 -20.69
CA GLU A 284 20.55 -5.39 -20.64
C GLU A 284 20.02 -4.60 -21.85
N LYS A 285 19.76 -5.31 -22.96
CA LYS A 285 19.30 -4.69 -24.18
C LYS A 285 17.79 -4.57 -24.24
N PHE A 286 17.30 -3.54 -24.89
CA PHE A 286 15.87 -3.40 -25.15
C PHE A 286 15.56 -3.04 -26.60
N THR A 287 14.39 -3.41 -27.05
CA THR A 287 13.82 -3.00 -28.32
C THR A 287 12.64 -2.05 -28.03
N ALA A 288 12.67 -0.88 -28.64
CA ALA A 288 11.54 0.05 -28.56
C ALA A 288 10.44 -0.38 -29.54
N ILE A 289 9.20 -0.37 -29.09
CA ILE A 289 8.02 -0.69 -29.90
C ILE A 289 6.98 0.41 -29.76
N ASP A 290 6.15 0.61 -30.79
CA ASP A 290 5.12 1.63 -30.79
C ASP A 290 3.79 1.12 -30.17
N GLU A 291 3.58 -0.18 -30.19
CA GLU A 291 2.38 -0.84 -29.67
C GLU A 291 2.75 -2.19 -29.02
N ALA A 292 2.22 -2.42 -27.82
CA ALA A 292 2.34 -3.66 -27.08
C ALA A 292 0.94 -4.34 -27.03
N ALA A 293 0.76 -5.45 -27.72
CA ALA A 293 -0.46 -6.25 -27.70
C ALA A 293 -0.56 -7.09 -26.41
N ALA A 294 -1.77 -7.56 -26.08
CA ALA A 294 -2.02 -8.44 -24.94
C ALA A 294 -1.05 -9.65 -24.92
N GLY A 295 -0.60 -10.04 -23.73
CA GLY A 295 0.43 -11.03 -23.49
C GLY A 295 1.87 -10.48 -23.52
N THR A 296 2.09 -9.23 -23.94
CA THR A 296 3.43 -8.64 -23.97
C THR A 296 3.83 -8.16 -22.58
N VAL A 297 5.04 -8.54 -22.14
CA VAL A 297 5.71 -7.97 -20.95
C VAL A 297 6.65 -6.87 -21.44
N CYS A 298 6.48 -5.66 -20.95
CA CYS A 298 7.27 -4.50 -21.37
C CYS A 298 7.49 -3.52 -20.23
N ALA A 299 8.45 -2.60 -20.43
CA ALA A 299 8.65 -1.45 -19.55
C ALA A 299 8.18 -0.19 -20.26
N VAL A 300 7.47 0.67 -19.55
CA VAL A 300 7.00 1.96 -20.06
C VAL A 300 7.63 3.11 -19.31
N THR A 301 7.85 4.23 -20.01
CA THR A 301 8.29 5.49 -19.41
C THR A 301 7.18 6.53 -19.49
N GLY A 302 7.17 7.47 -18.55
CA GLY A 302 6.15 8.55 -18.48
C GLY A 302 5.00 8.28 -17.51
N ILE A 303 4.99 7.13 -16.84
CA ILE A 303 4.02 6.77 -15.81
C ILE A 303 4.68 6.83 -14.44
N THR A 304 4.20 7.72 -13.56
CA THR A 304 4.77 7.94 -12.23
C THR A 304 3.85 7.50 -11.10
N PHE A 305 2.55 7.47 -11.31
CA PHE A 305 1.55 7.13 -10.30
C PHE A 305 1.49 5.64 -9.95
N ALA A 306 1.88 4.76 -10.88
CA ALA A 306 1.72 3.32 -10.73
C ALA A 306 2.74 2.73 -9.73
N LYS A 307 2.30 1.75 -8.94
CA LYS A 307 3.11 0.98 -8.00
C LYS A 307 3.12 -0.51 -8.40
N PRO A 308 4.11 -1.29 -7.95
CA PRO A 308 4.05 -2.74 -8.12
C PRO A 308 2.78 -3.31 -7.46
N GLY A 309 2.02 -4.09 -8.24
CA GLY A 309 0.73 -4.65 -7.83
C GLY A 309 -0.49 -3.89 -8.35
N ASP A 310 -0.34 -2.68 -8.88
CA ASP A 310 -1.47 -1.94 -9.44
C ASP A 310 -1.96 -2.56 -10.76
N GLY A 311 -3.28 -2.54 -10.95
CA GLY A 311 -3.95 -2.79 -12.21
C GLY A 311 -4.19 -1.48 -12.96
N LEU A 312 -4.06 -1.52 -14.28
CA LEU A 312 -4.34 -0.40 -15.18
C LEU A 312 -5.46 -0.76 -16.15
N GLY A 313 -6.33 0.18 -16.46
CA GLY A 313 -7.50 -0.06 -17.33
C GLY A 313 -8.49 -1.04 -16.70
N ALA A 314 -8.93 -2.04 -17.43
CA ALA A 314 -9.89 -3.05 -16.95
C ALA A 314 -9.28 -4.07 -15.97
N GLN A 315 -7.96 -4.04 -15.76
CA GLN A 315 -7.27 -4.96 -14.85
C GLN A 315 -7.43 -4.51 -13.39
N ALA A 316 -7.90 -5.40 -12.51
CA ALA A 316 -7.96 -5.15 -11.08
C ALA A 316 -6.57 -5.14 -10.42
N ASP A 317 -6.46 -4.42 -9.31
CA ASP A 317 -5.27 -4.46 -8.45
C ASP A 317 -4.97 -5.87 -7.94
N SER A 318 -3.75 -6.08 -7.53
CA SER A 318 -3.31 -7.35 -6.93
C SER A 318 -3.84 -7.50 -5.50
N ASP A 319 -4.05 -8.74 -5.07
CA ASP A 319 -4.26 -9.06 -3.66
C ASP A 319 -3.04 -8.65 -2.82
N LEU A 320 -3.25 -8.50 -1.52
CA LEU A 320 -2.18 -8.26 -0.57
C LEU A 320 -1.13 -9.37 -0.65
N PRO A 321 0.17 -9.03 -0.61
CA PRO A 321 1.23 -10.03 -0.66
C PRO A 321 1.13 -10.99 0.54
N MET A 322 1.53 -12.24 0.33
CA MET A 322 1.59 -13.25 1.39
C MET A 322 2.88 -13.11 2.21
N LEU A 323 3.93 -12.66 1.55
CA LEU A 323 5.26 -12.51 2.15
C LEU A 323 5.46 -11.06 2.56
N GLU A 324 5.46 -10.80 3.87
CA GLU A 324 5.69 -9.47 4.45
C GLU A 324 6.95 -9.47 5.30
N PRO A 325 7.73 -8.37 5.31
CA PRO A 325 8.83 -8.19 6.25
C PRO A 325 8.33 -8.22 7.69
N VAL A 326 9.08 -8.86 8.58
CA VAL A 326 8.76 -8.97 10.01
C VAL A 326 9.77 -8.28 10.92
N LEU A 327 10.83 -7.73 10.34
CA LEU A 327 11.89 -7.03 11.04
C LEU A 327 12.00 -5.58 10.59
N THR A 328 12.12 -4.67 11.55
CA THR A 328 12.37 -3.25 11.32
C THR A 328 13.77 -2.89 11.76
N TYR A 329 14.51 -2.20 10.92
CA TYR A 329 15.87 -1.77 11.15
C TYR A 329 15.95 -0.25 11.16
N ARG A 330 16.73 0.31 12.09
CA ARG A 330 17.11 1.72 12.07
C ARG A 330 18.26 1.91 11.09
N VAL A 331 18.20 2.99 10.30
CA VAL A 331 19.25 3.38 9.37
C VAL A 331 20.17 4.42 10.02
N ASP A 332 21.41 4.05 10.27
CA ASP A 332 22.44 4.93 10.83
C ASP A 332 23.29 5.52 9.68
N LEU A 333 23.35 6.85 9.60
CA LEU A 333 24.07 7.60 8.56
C LEU A 333 25.51 7.86 9.04
N LEU A 334 26.51 7.23 8.38
CA LEU A 334 27.91 7.28 8.83
C LEU A 334 28.69 8.47 8.25
N ASP A 335 28.20 9.06 7.17
CA ASP A 335 28.91 10.10 6.41
C ASP A 335 28.43 11.54 6.73
N GLY A 336 27.58 11.71 7.73
CA GLY A 336 27.02 13.00 8.11
C GLY A 336 26.00 13.56 7.13
N THR A 337 25.44 12.73 6.25
CA THR A 337 24.34 13.10 5.36
C THR A 337 23.14 13.56 6.19
N ASP A 338 22.49 14.66 5.78
CA ASP A 338 21.26 15.14 6.42
C ASP A 338 20.16 14.08 6.38
N PRO A 339 19.49 13.76 7.51
CA PRO A 339 18.46 12.72 7.59
C PRO A 339 17.28 12.92 6.64
N HIS A 340 16.87 14.16 6.37
CA HIS A 340 15.77 14.42 5.43
C HIS A 340 16.18 14.17 3.97
N THR A 341 17.41 14.49 3.63
CA THR A 341 18.00 14.15 2.33
C THR A 341 18.11 12.63 2.17
N ALA A 342 18.56 11.93 3.20
CA ALA A 342 18.61 10.47 3.21
C ALA A 342 17.22 9.85 3.08
N LEU A 343 16.23 10.36 3.82
CA LEU A 343 14.84 9.92 3.74
C LEU A 343 14.28 10.05 2.32
N THR A 344 14.53 11.19 1.65
CA THR A 344 14.08 11.42 0.27
C THR A 344 14.68 10.40 -0.69
N LYS A 345 15.97 10.09 -0.56
CA LYS A 345 16.67 9.09 -1.38
C LYS A 345 16.20 7.66 -1.11
N LEU A 346 15.95 7.31 0.16
CA LEU A 346 15.40 6.02 0.54
C LEU A 346 13.96 5.83 0.05
N LYS A 347 13.15 6.89 0.02
CA LYS A 347 11.81 6.87 -0.58
C LYS A 347 11.82 6.59 -2.09
N ILE A 348 12.89 6.91 -2.81
CA ILE A 348 13.06 6.51 -4.21
C ILE A 348 13.18 4.98 -4.30
N ILE A 349 13.99 4.37 -3.43
CA ILE A 349 14.14 2.90 -3.39
C ILE A 349 12.82 2.24 -2.96
N GLU A 350 12.08 2.83 -2.01
CA GLU A 350 10.77 2.34 -1.60
C GLU A 350 9.74 2.31 -2.75
N ASN A 351 9.83 3.25 -3.71
CA ASN A 351 8.96 3.19 -4.90
C ASN A 351 9.24 1.96 -5.77
N GLU A 352 10.47 1.44 -5.76
CA GLU A 352 10.86 0.20 -6.45
C GLU A 352 10.45 -1.04 -5.64
N ASP A 353 10.60 -0.97 -4.32
CA ASP A 353 10.20 -2.03 -3.38
C ASP A 353 9.33 -1.47 -2.23
N PRO A 354 8.00 -1.41 -2.41
CA PRO A 354 7.09 -0.84 -1.40
C PRO A 354 7.10 -1.55 -0.03
N GLN A 355 7.60 -2.78 0.03
CA GLN A 355 7.69 -3.54 1.28
C GLN A 355 8.79 -3.03 2.22
N LEU A 356 9.73 -2.23 1.72
CA LEU A 356 10.74 -1.57 2.54
C LEU A 356 10.13 -0.61 3.58
N ASN A 357 8.93 -0.10 3.35
CA ASN A 357 8.15 0.74 4.25
C ASN A 357 9.03 1.71 5.05
N VAL A 358 9.64 2.68 4.35
CA VAL A 358 10.56 3.66 4.94
C VAL A 358 9.78 4.66 5.78
N VAL A 359 9.96 4.68 7.09
CA VAL A 359 9.23 5.53 8.03
C VAL A 359 10.21 6.48 8.73
N TRP A 360 9.82 7.76 8.82
CA TRP A 360 10.48 8.74 9.66
C TRP A 360 9.88 8.75 11.07
N ASN A 361 10.66 8.40 12.06
CA ASN A 361 10.26 8.54 13.46
C ASN A 361 10.61 9.94 13.95
N SER A 362 9.62 10.81 14.04
CA SER A 362 9.82 12.21 14.44
C SER A 362 10.24 12.38 15.90
N ARG A 363 9.91 11.45 16.79
CA ARG A 363 10.27 11.51 18.21
C ARG A 363 11.76 11.24 18.43
N LEU A 364 12.30 10.25 17.70
CA LEU A 364 13.69 9.82 17.82
C LEU A 364 14.59 10.48 16.76
N ALA A 365 14.03 11.19 15.79
CA ALA A 365 14.70 11.70 14.60
C ALA A 365 15.47 10.62 13.82
N GLU A 366 14.87 9.44 13.67
CA GLU A 366 15.45 8.24 13.06
C GLU A 366 14.68 7.79 11.83
N ILE A 367 15.39 7.19 10.88
CA ILE A 367 14.79 6.51 9.71
C ILE A 367 14.70 5.03 10.02
N HIS A 368 13.52 4.46 9.89
CA HIS A 368 13.24 3.04 10.05
C HIS A 368 12.85 2.42 8.71
N ILE A 369 13.32 1.19 8.46
CA ILE A 369 13.06 0.44 7.23
C ILE A 369 12.74 -1.02 7.56
N GLN A 370 11.82 -1.63 6.80
CA GLN A 370 11.44 -3.03 6.99
C GLN A 370 12.18 -3.92 5.99
N LEU A 371 12.73 -5.04 6.45
CA LEU A 371 13.52 -5.97 5.65
C LEU A 371 13.16 -7.43 5.98
N MET A 372 13.35 -8.31 5.00
CA MET A 372 13.09 -9.75 5.12
C MET A 372 14.24 -10.51 5.77
N GLY A 373 15.49 -10.08 5.55
CA GLY A 373 16.65 -10.79 6.05
C GLY A 373 17.98 -10.07 5.89
N GLU A 374 19.08 -10.73 6.38
CA GLU A 374 20.42 -10.14 6.45
C GLU A 374 21.05 -9.90 5.05
N ILE A 375 20.77 -10.75 4.07
CA ILE A 375 21.32 -10.57 2.71
C ILE A 375 20.71 -9.35 2.03
N GLN A 376 19.43 -9.09 2.27
CA GLN A 376 18.77 -7.88 1.77
C GLN A 376 19.42 -6.60 2.34
N ILE A 377 19.89 -6.63 3.61
CA ILE A 377 20.63 -5.52 4.22
C ILE A 377 21.91 -5.19 3.44
N GLU A 378 22.71 -6.20 3.14
CA GLU A 378 23.97 -6.00 2.43
C GLU A 378 23.76 -5.48 1.00
N VAL A 379 22.76 -6.03 0.32
CA VAL A 379 22.37 -5.58 -1.03
C VAL A 379 21.91 -4.13 -0.98
N LEU A 380 21.07 -3.77 0.00
CA LEU A 380 20.56 -2.43 0.15
C LEU A 380 21.66 -1.42 0.47
N LYS A 381 22.64 -1.77 1.33
CA LYS A 381 23.84 -0.95 1.58
C LYS A 381 24.60 -0.65 0.29
N SER A 382 24.81 -1.67 -0.55
CA SER A 382 25.49 -1.51 -1.83
C SER A 382 24.73 -0.61 -2.79
N ILE A 383 23.42 -0.80 -2.93
CA ILE A 383 22.56 0.02 -3.79
C ILE A 383 22.59 1.48 -3.33
N ILE A 384 22.44 1.74 -2.02
CA ILE A 384 22.46 3.09 -1.45
C ILE A 384 23.82 3.75 -1.73
N PHE A 385 24.91 3.00 -1.57
CA PHE A 385 26.23 3.53 -1.85
C PHE A 385 26.47 3.78 -3.33
N GLU A 386 26.14 2.84 -4.21
CA GLU A 386 26.34 2.97 -5.67
C GLU A 386 25.52 4.08 -6.30
N ARG A 387 24.24 4.21 -5.89
CA ARG A 387 23.33 5.21 -6.47
C ARG A 387 23.49 6.60 -5.87
N PHE A 388 23.71 6.70 -4.56
CA PHE A 388 23.65 7.96 -3.83
C PHE A 388 24.95 8.38 -3.16
N GLY A 389 25.95 7.51 -3.16
CA GLY A 389 27.25 7.74 -2.50
C GLY A 389 27.15 7.77 -0.97
N MET A 390 25.99 7.40 -0.38
CA MET A 390 25.77 7.44 1.07
C MET A 390 26.29 6.17 1.73
N LYS A 391 26.97 6.34 2.87
CA LYS A 391 27.40 5.23 3.73
C LYS A 391 26.40 5.04 4.87
N VAL A 392 25.73 3.90 4.87
CA VAL A 392 24.72 3.57 5.88
C VAL A 392 25.05 2.29 6.62
N GLU A 393 24.67 2.22 7.89
CA GLU A 393 24.62 1.00 8.68
C GLU A 393 23.18 0.74 9.16
N PHE A 394 22.89 -0.52 9.45
CA PHE A 394 21.59 -0.92 9.96
C PHE A 394 21.79 -1.44 11.39
N SER A 395 20.94 -0.98 12.32
CA SER A 395 20.89 -1.47 13.69
C SER A 395 20.52 -2.95 13.75
N THR A 396 20.50 -3.53 14.93
CA THR A 396 19.84 -4.84 15.15
C THR A 396 18.36 -4.71 14.87
N GLY A 397 17.80 -5.67 14.12
CA GLY A 397 16.38 -5.66 13.76
C GLY A 397 15.48 -5.75 14.99
N SER A 398 14.42 -4.99 15.00
CA SER A 398 13.33 -5.08 15.98
C SER A 398 12.13 -5.81 15.37
N ILE A 399 11.40 -6.55 16.19
CA ILE A 399 10.23 -7.31 15.77
C ILE A 399 9.07 -6.35 15.44
N ILE A 400 8.36 -6.63 14.37
CA ILE A 400 7.13 -5.95 14.03
C ILE A 400 5.98 -6.71 14.69
N TYR A 401 5.46 -6.15 15.79
CA TYR A 401 4.28 -6.68 16.45
C TYR A 401 3.01 -6.19 15.74
N LYS A 402 1.92 -6.92 15.94
CA LYS A 402 0.55 -6.51 15.56
C LYS A 402 -0.37 -6.63 16.78
N GLU A 403 -1.52 -5.99 16.74
CA GLU A 403 -2.51 -6.10 17.82
C GLU A 403 -3.86 -6.56 17.27
N THR A 404 -4.64 -7.23 18.11
CA THR A 404 -6.00 -7.68 17.79
C THR A 404 -6.87 -7.64 19.04
N VAL A 405 -8.14 -8.00 18.90
CA VAL A 405 -9.09 -8.08 20.02
C VAL A 405 -9.60 -9.50 20.20
N GLU A 406 -9.96 -9.89 21.44
CA GLU A 406 -10.56 -11.19 21.74
C GLU A 406 -12.08 -11.12 21.84
N ASN A 407 -12.64 -9.97 22.19
CA ASN A 407 -14.07 -9.80 22.41
C ASN A 407 -14.68 -8.80 21.43
N THR A 408 -15.98 -8.92 21.22
CA THR A 408 -16.75 -7.96 20.44
C THR A 408 -17.04 -6.73 21.29
N VAL A 409 -16.75 -5.55 20.76
CA VAL A 409 -16.97 -4.25 21.44
C VAL A 409 -17.63 -3.27 20.51
N GLU A 410 -18.33 -2.31 21.09
CA GLU A 410 -18.83 -1.13 20.40
C GLU A 410 -17.87 0.03 20.67
N GLY A 411 -17.33 0.63 19.62
CA GLY A 411 -16.51 1.82 19.69
C GLY A 411 -17.33 3.05 19.34
N VAL A 412 -17.34 4.03 20.24
CA VAL A 412 -18.10 5.27 20.08
C VAL A 412 -17.14 6.44 19.91
N GLY A 413 -17.29 7.19 18.85
CA GLY A 413 -16.55 8.42 18.62
C GLY A 413 -17.47 9.59 18.43
N HIS A 414 -17.30 10.62 19.26
CA HIS A 414 -18.04 11.84 19.20
C HIS A 414 -17.09 13.03 18.98
N PHE A 415 -17.47 13.92 18.07
CA PHE A 415 -16.70 15.13 17.79
C PHE A 415 -17.63 16.33 17.64
N GLU A 416 -17.68 17.15 18.67
CA GLU A 416 -18.56 18.31 18.78
C GLU A 416 -17.82 19.54 19.34
N PRO A 417 -16.73 20.02 18.68
CA PRO A 417 -16.24 21.36 18.98
C PRO A 417 -17.21 22.40 18.43
N LEU A 418 -17.06 23.64 18.87
CA LEU A 418 -17.97 24.73 18.52
C LEU A 418 -18.34 24.75 17.02
N LYS A 419 -19.65 24.62 16.70
CA LYS A 419 -20.22 24.58 15.35
C LYS A 419 -19.89 23.32 14.51
N HIS A 420 -19.42 22.27 15.12
CA HIS A 420 -19.17 20.97 14.48
C HIS A 420 -19.96 19.88 15.21
N TYR A 421 -20.34 18.82 14.51
CA TYR A 421 -21.05 17.70 15.11
C TYR A 421 -20.89 16.42 14.27
N ALA A 422 -20.36 15.38 14.86
CA ALA A 422 -20.40 14.04 14.30
C ALA A 422 -20.36 12.99 15.40
N GLU A 423 -21.19 11.95 15.30
CA GLU A 423 -21.14 10.77 16.15
C GLU A 423 -21.11 9.51 15.30
N VAL A 424 -20.24 8.58 15.62
CA VAL A 424 -20.01 7.33 14.89
C VAL A 424 -19.95 6.18 15.87
N HIS A 425 -20.72 5.14 15.60
CA HIS A 425 -20.70 3.88 16.34
C HIS A 425 -20.18 2.76 15.45
N LEU A 426 -19.13 2.10 15.88
CA LEU A 426 -18.47 1.01 15.19
C LEU A 426 -18.53 -0.27 16.03
N LEU A 427 -18.92 -1.36 15.42
CA LEU A 427 -18.83 -2.67 16.06
C LEU A 427 -17.51 -3.34 15.63
N ILE A 428 -16.62 -3.57 16.58
CA ILE A 428 -15.33 -4.21 16.35
C ILE A 428 -15.42 -5.65 16.84
N LYS A 429 -15.18 -6.62 15.94
CA LYS A 429 -15.23 -8.06 16.22
C LYS A 429 -13.93 -8.75 15.89
N PRO A 430 -13.50 -9.74 16.67
CA PRO A 430 -12.36 -10.59 16.30
C PRO A 430 -12.68 -11.44 15.08
N LEU A 431 -11.67 -11.64 14.22
CA LEU A 431 -11.67 -12.57 13.11
C LEU A 431 -10.67 -13.72 13.34
N LYS A 432 -10.69 -14.70 12.43
CA LYS A 432 -9.66 -15.75 12.41
C LYS A 432 -8.29 -15.15 12.08
N ARG A 433 -7.23 -15.76 12.62
CA ARG A 433 -5.86 -15.35 12.34
C ARG A 433 -5.56 -15.35 10.83
N GLY A 434 -4.88 -14.29 10.37
CA GLY A 434 -4.56 -14.09 8.97
C GLY A 434 -5.70 -13.53 8.11
N SER A 435 -6.82 -13.11 8.71
CA SER A 435 -7.95 -12.50 7.98
C SER A 435 -7.76 -11.01 7.67
N GLY A 436 -6.79 -10.34 8.30
CA GLY A 436 -6.57 -8.92 8.16
C GLY A 436 -7.71 -8.07 8.72
N ILE A 437 -7.96 -6.90 8.12
CA ILE A 437 -9.04 -5.98 8.52
C ILE A 437 -10.15 -6.04 7.50
N ILE A 438 -11.38 -6.32 7.97
CA ILE A 438 -12.59 -6.29 7.13
C ILE A 438 -13.45 -5.11 7.56
N ILE A 439 -13.83 -4.25 6.63
CA ILE A 439 -14.62 -3.05 6.91
C ILE A 439 -15.98 -3.17 6.20
N ASN A 440 -17.06 -3.04 6.98
CA ASN A 440 -18.42 -3.18 6.50
C ASN A 440 -19.33 -2.06 7.03
N SER A 441 -20.53 -1.90 6.44
CA SER A 441 -21.61 -1.06 6.97
C SER A 441 -22.89 -1.87 7.11
N ARG A 442 -23.53 -1.75 8.27
CA ARG A 442 -24.90 -2.22 8.56
C ARG A 442 -25.80 -1.08 8.98
N CYS A 443 -25.32 0.16 8.90
CA CYS A 443 -26.07 1.36 9.24
C CYS A 443 -27.20 1.56 8.23
N LYS A 444 -28.42 1.84 8.73
CA LYS A 444 -29.58 2.14 7.90
C LYS A 444 -29.49 3.57 7.35
N GLU A 445 -29.98 3.78 6.13
CA GLU A 445 -29.98 5.12 5.51
C GLU A 445 -30.87 6.11 6.29
N ASP A 446 -31.88 5.63 7.00
CA ASP A 446 -32.75 6.45 7.86
C ASP A 446 -32.02 7.02 9.09
N LEU A 447 -30.93 6.37 9.54
CA LEU A 447 -30.12 6.82 10.67
C LEU A 447 -28.98 7.75 10.23
N LEU A 448 -28.36 7.46 9.10
CA LEU A 448 -27.26 8.24 8.55
C LEU A 448 -27.28 8.16 7.02
N ASP A 449 -27.27 9.32 6.37
CA ASP A 449 -27.23 9.42 4.90
C ASP A 449 -26.08 8.60 4.28
N ARG A 450 -26.34 8.00 3.13
CA ARG A 450 -25.40 7.11 2.43
C ARG A 450 -24.06 7.76 2.07
N ASN A 451 -24.05 9.08 1.82
CA ASN A 451 -22.81 9.80 1.52
C ASN A 451 -21.91 9.88 2.76
N TRP A 452 -22.50 10.11 3.95
CA TRP A 452 -21.75 10.09 5.20
C TRP A 452 -21.24 8.69 5.55
N GLN A 453 -22.04 7.65 5.29
CA GLN A 453 -21.57 6.27 5.48
C GLN A 453 -20.37 5.95 4.59
N ARG A 454 -20.41 6.32 3.30
CA ARG A 454 -19.27 6.14 2.39
C ARG A 454 -18.03 6.89 2.87
N LEU A 455 -18.21 8.10 3.36
CA LEU A 455 -17.11 8.91 3.89
C LEU A 455 -16.47 8.25 5.11
N ILE A 456 -17.26 7.74 6.06
CA ILE A 456 -16.77 7.00 7.21
C ILE A 456 -15.99 5.76 6.77
N LEU A 457 -16.51 4.97 5.82
CA LEU A 457 -15.80 3.81 5.28
C LEU A 457 -14.47 4.22 4.61
N THR A 458 -14.45 5.34 3.88
CA THR A 458 -13.22 5.89 3.31
C THR A 458 -12.22 6.24 4.41
N HIS A 459 -12.66 6.89 5.50
CA HIS A 459 -11.79 7.23 6.63
C HIS A 459 -11.26 6.01 7.37
N LEU A 460 -12.00 4.90 7.40
CA LEU A 460 -11.50 3.64 7.94
C LEU A 460 -10.41 3.01 7.07
N HIS A 461 -10.43 3.22 5.75
CA HIS A 461 -9.43 2.68 4.81
C HIS A 461 -8.20 3.58 4.63
N GLU A 462 -8.32 4.90 4.85
CA GLU A 462 -7.23 5.85 4.53
C GLU A 462 -6.07 5.82 5.54
N LYS A 463 -6.28 5.25 6.73
CA LYS A 463 -5.30 5.25 7.82
C LYS A 463 -5.02 3.83 8.32
N THR A 464 -3.76 3.53 8.58
CA THR A 464 -3.38 2.34 9.36
C THR A 464 -3.78 2.57 10.82
N HIS A 465 -4.76 1.81 11.31
CA HIS A 465 -5.19 1.88 12.69
C HIS A 465 -4.20 1.15 13.59
N ILE A 466 -3.82 1.80 14.69
CA ILE A 466 -2.88 1.25 15.67
C ILE A 466 -3.61 0.80 16.92
N GLY A 467 -3.06 -0.21 17.59
CA GLY A 467 -3.59 -0.74 18.83
C GLY A 467 -3.27 0.10 20.07
N VAL A 468 -3.67 -0.36 21.23
CA VAL A 468 -3.59 0.36 22.51
C VAL A 468 -2.55 -0.19 23.47
N LEU A 469 -1.93 -1.35 23.16
CA LEU A 469 -0.92 -1.99 24.01
C LEU A 469 0.50 -1.46 23.71
N THR A 470 0.85 -1.44 22.42
CA THR A 470 2.19 -1.07 21.96
C THR A 470 2.18 0.00 20.88
N GLY A 471 0.98 0.37 20.39
CA GLY A 471 0.83 1.24 19.24
C GLY A 471 1.13 0.53 17.92
N SER A 472 1.19 -0.79 17.92
CA SER A 472 1.39 -1.61 16.71
C SER A 472 0.14 -1.64 15.85
N PRO A 473 0.25 -1.89 14.52
CA PRO A 473 -0.92 -1.99 13.64
C PRO A 473 -1.89 -3.07 14.08
N ILE A 474 -3.21 -2.80 14.00
CA ILE A 474 -4.23 -3.82 14.29
C ILE A 474 -4.40 -4.78 13.11
N THR A 475 -4.81 -6.01 13.39
CA THR A 475 -5.12 -7.03 12.39
C THR A 475 -6.20 -8.00 12.91
N ASP A 476 -6.77 -8.80 12.03
CA ASP A 476 -7.74 -9.84 12.33
C ASP A 476 -8.98 -9.31 13.06
N VAL A 477 -9.51 -8.21 12.55
CA VAL A 477 -10.72 -7.55 13.09
C VAL A 477 -11.71 -7.20 11.99
N GLU A 478 -13.00 -7.36 12.27
CA GLU A 478 -14.09 -6.80 11.46
C GLU A 478 -14.57 -5.49 12.12
N ILE A 479 -14.49 -4.40 11.37
CA ILE A 479 -15.00 -3.09 11.80
C ILE A 479 -16.27 -2.81 11.01
N THR A 480 -17.41 -2.78 11.70
CA THR A 480 -18.72 -2.58 11.06
C THR A 480 -19.33 -1.28 11.53
N LEU A 481 -19.63 -0.36 10.61
CA LEU A 481 -20.43 0.82 10.91
C LEU A 481 -21.87 0.41 11.24
N VAL A 482 -22.33 0.70 12.44
CA VAL A 482 -23.65 0.26 12.93
C VAL A 482 -24.62 1.41 13.12
N SER A 483 -24.13 2.57 13.54
CA SER A 483 -24.92 3.77 13.74
C SER A 483 -24.08 5.02 13.59
N GLY A 484 -24.71 6.16 13.36
CA GLY A 484 -24.03 7.45 13.32
C GLY A 484 -25.05 8.58 13.24
N LYS A 485 -24.64 9.78 13.61
CA LYS A 485 -25.49 10.96 13.60
C LYS A 485 -24.76 12.15 13.03
N ALA A 486 -25.43 12.84 12.12
CA ALA A 486 -25.01 14.11 11.54
C ALA A 486 -25.97 15.21 11.96
N HIS A 487 -25.51 16.44 11.99
CA HIS A 487 -26.36 17.61 12.16
C HIS A 487 -26.42 18.42 10.85
N ALA A 488 -27.63 18.75 10.37
CA ALA A 488 -27.85 19.34 9.05
C ALA A 488 -27.10 20.67 8.79
N LYS A 489 -26.68 21.39 9.83
CA LYS A 489 -26.01 22.70 9.73
C LYS A 489 -24.58 22.71 10.28
N HIS A 490 -24.18 21.68 11.02
CA HIS A 490 -22.94 21.69 11.80
C HIS A 490 -22.08 20.46 11.54
N THR A 491 -22.41 19.60 10.56
CA THR A 491 -21.60 18.45 10.19
C THR A 491 -20.85 18.73 8.92
N GLU A 492 -19.55 18.59 8.97
CA GLU A 492 -18.62 18.66 7.85
C GLU A 492 -17.87 17.33 7.66
N GLY A 493 -17.26 17.13 6.50
CA GLY A 493 -16.56 15.87 6.20
C GLY A 493 -15.42 15.56 7.19
N GLY A 494 -14.71 16.60 7.63
CA GLY A 494 -13.63 16.49 8.61
C GLY A 494 -14.09 16.03 9.99
N ASP A 495 -15.34 16.29 10.37
CA ASP A 495 -15.91 15.90 11.67
C ASP A 495 -16.07 14.39 11.75
N PHE A 496 -16.56 13.77 10.66
CA PHE A 496 -16.64 12.31 10.55
C PHE A 496 -15.27 11.64 10.57
N ARG A 497 -14.24 12.27 10.02
CA ARG A 497 -12.87 11.77 10.13
C ARG A 497 -12.45 11.67 11.60
N GLN A 498 -12.64 12.75 12.35
CA GLN A 498 -12.30 12.80 13.78
C GLN A 498 -13.15 11.84 14.62
N ALA A 499 -14.45 11.79 14.39
CA ALA A 499 -15.34 10.86 15.08
C ALA A 499 -14.99 9.40 14.77
N THR A 500 -14.71 9.06 13.52
CA THR A 500 -14.35 7.68 13.10
C THR A 500 -13.07 7.20 13.78
N TYR A 501 -12.02 8.03 13.77
CA TYR A 501 -10.74 7.64 14.41
C TYR A 501 -10.89 7.46 15.92
N ARG A 502 -11.66 8.33 16.57
CA ARG A 502 -11.97 8.23 18.00
C ARG A 502 -12.81 7.00 18.31
N ALA A 503 -13.79 6.65 17.44
CA ALA A 503 -14.59 5.44 17.60
C ALA A 503 -13.74 4.17 17.55
N VAL A 504 -12.80 4.07 16.60
CA VAL A 504 -11.86 2.94 16.55
C VAL A 504 -11.01 2.87 17.82
N ARG A 505 -10.41 3.99 18.23
CA ARG A 505 -9.53 4.04 19.40
C ARG A 505 -10.25 3.75 20.71
N GLN A 506 -11.44 4.33 20.91
CA GLN A 506 -12.28 4.09 22.08
C GLN A 506 -12.71 2.62 22.15
N GLY A 507 -13.13 2.03 21.01
CA GLY A 507 -13.49 0.62 20.95
C GLY A 507 -12.30 -0.29 21.27
N LEU A 508 -11.11 -0.06 20.71
CA LEU A 508 -9.89 -0.83 21.02
C LEU A 508 -9.49 -0.68 22.50
N ARG A 509 -9.70 0.49 23.10
CA ARG A 509 -9.41 0.73 24.53
C ARG A 509 -10.39 0.00 25.45
N SER A 510 -11.63 -0.18 24.98
CA SER A 510 -12.67 -0.93 25.70
C SER A 510 -12.58 -2.44 25.49
N ALA A 511 -11.84 -2.88 24.48
CA ALA A 511 -11.67 -4.29 24.14
C ALA A 511 -10.61 -4.96 25.02
N LYS A 512 -10.68 -6.28 25.06
CA LYS A 512 -9.56 -7.11 25.51
C LYS A 512 -8.59 -7.26 24.34
N SER A 513 -7.62 -6.36 24.27
CA SER A 513 -6.59 -6.34 23.24
C SER A 513 -5.53 -7.41 23.51
N VAL A 514 -5.00 -8.01 22.44
CA VAL A 514 -3.96 -9.05 22.47
C VAL A 514 -2.83 -8.65 21.56
N LEU A 515 -1.61 -8.70 22.08
CA LEU A 515 -0.38 -8.50 21.30
C LEU A 515 -0.08 -9.76 20.50
N LEU A 516 0.22 -9.60 19.23
CA LEU A 516 0.60 -10.66 18.31
C LEU A 516 2.05 -10.49 17.89
N GLU A 517 2.77 -11.62 17.87
CA GLU A 517 4.13 -11.70 17.34
C GLU A 517 4.17 -12.52 16.06
N PRO A 518 5.12 -12.25 15.15
CA PRO A 518 5.33 -13.10 13.99
C PRO A 518 5.96 -14.44 14.39
N VAL A 519 5.47 -15.52 13.76
CA VAL A 519 5.90 -16.89 14.03
C VAL A 519 6.39 -17.54 12.75
N TYR A 520 7.57 -18.15 12.78
CA TYR A 520 8.08 -18.98 11.69
C TYR A 520 7.52 -20.41 11.76
N GLU A 521 7.16 -20.96 10.61
CA GLU A 521 7.13 -22.38 10.36
C GLU A 521 8.57 -22.79 9.94
N PHE A 522 9.22 -23.65 10.68
CA PHE A 522 10.58 -24.07 10.42
C PHE A 522 10.68 -25.53 10.01
N THR A 523 11.71 -25.82 9.22
CA THR A 523 12.19 -27.18 8.93
C THR A 523 13.69 -27.23 9.22
N LEU A 524 14.06 -28.03 10.19
CA LEU A 524 15.45 -28.18 10.65
C LEU A 524 15.94 -29.60 10.34
N GLU A 525 16.97 -29.70 9.53
CA GLU A 525 17.66 -30.94 9.22
C GLU A 525 18.98 -30.98 9.99
N VAL A 526 19.15 -31.98 10.83
CA VAL A 526 20.37 -32.15 11.64
C VAL A 526 20.82 -33.61 11.65
N PRO A 527 22.13 -33.89 11.79
CA PRO A 527 22.61 -35.24 12.04
C PRO A 527 21.92 -35.90 13.23
N ASN A 528 21.68 -37.24 13.17
CA ASN A 528 20.93 -37.96 14.19
C ASN A 528 21.49 -37.74 15.62
N GLU A 529 22.80 -37.56 15.74
CA GLU A 529 23.49 -37.30 17.02
C GLU A 529 23.15 -35.93 17.64
N ASN A 530 22.68 -34.96 16.82
CA ASN A 530 22.42 -33.60 17.26
C ASN A 530 20.94 -33.31 17.54
N ILE A 531 20.04 -34.29 17.28
CA ILE A 531 18.58 -34.08 17.40
C ILE A 531 18.14 -33.71 18.81
N GLY A 532 18.73 -34.34 19.86
CA GLY A 532 18.37 -34.02 21.25
C GLY A 532 18.67 -32.57 21.62
N ARG A 533 19.80 -32.02 21.14
CA ARG A 533 20.12 -30.62 21.31
C ARG A 533 19.12 -29.73 20.55
N ALA A 534 18.86 -30.04 19.29
CA ALA A 534 17.93 -29.28 18.46
C ALA A 534 16.52 -29.18 19.10
N MET A 535 16.00 -30.32 19.61
CA MET A 535 14.72 -30.34 20.32
C MET A 535 14.72 -29.48 21.59
N THR A 536 15.80 -29.53 22.36
CA THR A 536 15.95 -28.70 23.59
C THR A 536 16.06 -27.21 23.25
N ASP A 537 16.81 -26.86 22.22
CA ASP A 537 16.96 -25.48 21.79
C ASP A 537 15.62 -24.91 21.31
N ILE A 538 14.85 -25.65 20.50
CA ILE A 538 13.51 -25.23 20.03
C ILE A 538 12.56 -25.04 21.22
N GLN A 539 12.57 -25.94 22.21
CA GLN A 539 11.72 -25.78 23.42
C GLN A 539 12.13 -24.53 24.22
N ARG A 540 13.43 -24.28 24.37
CA ARG A 540 13.93 -23.07 25.06
C ARG A 540 13.49 -21.79 24.36
N MET A 541 13.41 -21.81 23.03
CA MET A 541 12.94 -20.71 22.17
C MET A 541 11.40 -20.63 22.09
N ASN A 542 10.66 -21.27 23.00
CA ASN A 542 9.20 -21.30 23.00
C ASN A 542 8.59 -21.86 21.70
N GLY A 543 9.35 -22.63 20.93
CA GLY A 543 8.89 -23.27 19.72
C GLY A 543 8.14 -24.58 19.99
N THR A 544 7.31 -24.98 19.02
CA THR A 544 6.64 -26.28 19.00
C THR A 544 7.15 -27.09 17.82
N PHE A 545 7.18 -28.40 17.95
CA PHE A 545 7.62 -29.27 16.86
C PHE A 545 6.81 -30.57 16.80
N SER A 546 6.72 -31.14 15.59
CA SER A 546 6.15 -32.45 15.32
C SER A 546 7.14 -33.59 15.66
N SER A 547 6.69 -34.83 15.60
CA SER A 547 7.57 -35.99 15.80
C SER A 547 8.73 -35.95 14.81
N PRO A 548 10.01 -36.14 15.26
CA PRO A 548 11.17 -36.15 14.36
C PRO A 548 11.08 -37.27 13.33
N GLU A 549 11.39 -36.94 12.08
CA GLU A 549 11.46 -37.90 10.97
C GLU A 549 12.90 -38.25 10.66
N SER A 550 13.30 -39.50 10.88
CA SER A 550 14.66 -39.95 10.52
C SER A 550 14.74 -40.31 9.05
N ARG A 551 15.74 -39.75 8.33
CA ARG A 551 16.02 -40.01 6.92
C ARG A 551 17.48 -40.43 6.76
N GLY A 552 17.80 -41.69 7.07
CA GLY A 552 19.18 -42.22 7.07
C GLY A 552 20.01 -41.61 8.20
N ASP A 553 21.09 -40.90 7.88
CA ASP A 553 21.98 -40.27 8.86
C ASP A 553 21.52 -38.89 9.37
N VAL A 554 20.40 -38.38 8.81
CA VAL A 554 19.84 -37.07 9.16
C VAL A 554 18.43 -37.20 9.71
N THR A 555 18.11 -36.41 10.72
CA THR A 555 16.73 -36.25 11.23
C THR A 555 16.19 -34.90 10.85
N VAL A 556 14.93 -34.89 10.41
CA VAL A 556 14.17 -33.69 10.07
C VAL A 556 13.20 -33.38 11.21
N LEU A 557 13.27 -32.14 11.70
CA LEU A 557 12.38 -31.61 12.73
C LEU A 557 11.59 -30.42 12.14
N SER A 558 10.28 -30.52 12.10
CA SER A 558 9.41 -29.46 11.61
C SER A 558 8.52 -28.93 12.73
N GLY A 559 8.25 -27.61 12.73
CA GLY A 559 7.46 -27.00 13.78
C GLY A 559 7.28 -25.50 13.61
N THR A 560 6.91 -24.83 14.70
CA THR A 560 6.75 -23.37 14.72
C THR A 560 7.54 -22.76 15.87
N CYS A 561 8.08 -21.52 15.63
CA CYS A 561 8.86 -20.82 16.64
C CYS A 561 8.70 -19.31 16.46
N PRO A 562 8.67 -18.51 17.56
CA PRO A 562 8.67 -17.06 17.48
C PRO A 562 9.88 -16.54 16.70
N VAL A 563 9.66 -15.50 15.89
CA VAL A 563 10.73 -14.86 15.09
C VAL A 563 11.78 -14.23 16.01
N SER A 564 11.36 -13.68 17.15
CA SER A 564 12.22 -13.06 18.14
C SER A 564 13.35 -13.98 18.63
N GLU A 565 13.05 -15.26 18.77
CA GLU A 565 13.97 -16.24 19.32
C GLU A 565 14.82 -16.93 18.24
N MET A 566 14.31 -17.02 16.99
CA MET A 566 14.93 -17.80 15.91
C MET A 566 15.97 -17.03 15.10
N GLY A 567 16.06 -15.70 15.24
CA GLY A 567 16.86 -14.83 14.37
C GLY A 567 18.34 -15.20 14.22
N SER A 568 19.01 -15.68 15.29
CA SER A 568 20.41 -16.09 15.26
C SER A 568 20.64 -17.61 15.19
N TYR A 569 19.57 -18.40 15.29
CA TYR A 569 19.68 -19.85 15.48
C TYR A 569 20.29 -20.58 14.27
N THR A 570 20.14 -20.04 13.06
CA THR A 570 20.82 -20.59 11.86
C THR A 570 22.34 -20.69 12.04
N LYS A 571 22.95 -19.66 12.64
CA LYS A 571 24.40 -19.62 12.93
C LYS A 571 24.78 -20.67 13.97
N GLU A 572 23.96 -20.83 15.01
CA GLU A 572 24.16 -21.84 16.06
C GLU A 572 24.05 -23.26 15.50
N VAL A 573 23.03 -23.51 14.66
CA VAL A 573 22.84 -24.80 13.97
C VAL A 573 24.08 -25.17 13.15
N MET A 574 24.58 -24.25 12.32
CA MET A 574 25.78 -24.48 11.52
C MET A 574 26.99 -24.76 12.38
N GLN A 575 27.12 -24.09 13.51
CA GLN A 575 28.24 -24.24 14.42
C GLN A 575 28.26 -25.64 15.10
N TYR A 576 27.17 -26.08 15.74
CA TYR A 576 27.17 -27.35 16.46
C TYR A 576 27.03 -28.59 15.56
N THR A 577 26.56 -28.43 14.33
CA THR A 577 26.49 -29.49 13.33
C THR A 577 27.73 -29.54 12.40
N HIS A 578 28.73 -28.68 12.66
CA HIS A 578 29.91 -28.53 11.79
C HIS A 578 29.57 -28.28 10.31
N GLY A 579 28.53 -27.43 10.07
CA GLY A 579 28.06 -27.07 8.73
C GLY A 579 27.15 -28.11 8.05
N LYS A 580 26.78 -29.21 8.72
CA LYS A 580 25.92 -30.25 8.14
C LYS A 580 24.43 -29.98 8.37
N GLY A 581 24.08 -29.12 9.38
CA GLY A 581 22.71 -28.76 9.69
C GLY A 581 22.17 -27.73 8.71
N LYS A 582 20.86 -27.83 8.41
CA LYS A 582 20.14 -26.89 7.57
C LYS A 582 18.88 -26.45 8.28
N LEU A 583 18.70 -25.14 8.41
CA LEU A 583 17.49 -24.54 8.96
C LEU A 583 16.82 -23.72 7.85
N ALA A 584 15.55 -23.99 7.63
CA ALA A 584 14.71 -23.20 6.75
C ALA A 584 13.50 -22.69 7.54
N CYS A 585 13.23 -21.39 7.43
CA CYS A 585 12.13 -20.72 8.11
C CYS A 585 11.23 -20.03 7.09
N ILE A 586 9.92 -20.13 7.31
CA ILE A 586 8.90 -19.47 6.51
C ILE A 586 7.96 -18.77 7.48
N LEU A 587 7.56 -17.54 7.19
CA LEU A 587 6.57 -16.86 8.02
C LEU A 587 5.24 -17.62 7.95
N LYS A 588 4.79 -18.16 9.08
CA LYS A 588 3.48 -18.79 9.24
C LYS A 588 2.37 -17.76 9.34
N GLY A 589 2.67 -16.62 9.99
CA GLY A 589 1.72 -15.56 10.32
C GLY A 589 1.97 -14.99 11.71
N TYR A 590 0.93 -14.41 12.29
CA TYR A 590 0.97 -13.78 13.59
C TYR A 590 0.16 -14.59 14.60
N GLU A 591 0.76 -14.88 15.77
CA GLU A 591 0.13 -15.59 16.87
C GLU A 591 0.25 -14.80 18.18
N PRO A 592 -0.51 -15.11 19.25
CA PRO A 592 -0.38 -14.40 20.52
C PRO A 592 1.06 -14.41 21.02
N CYS A 593 1.56 -13.24 21.42
CA CYS A 593 2.94 -13.06 21.87
C CYS A 593 3.18 -13.84 23.17
N HIS A 594 4.22 -14.66 23.19
CA HIS A 594 4.53 -15.55 24.31
C HIS A 594 4.99 -14.79 25.57
N ASN A 595 5.62 -13.62 25.42
CA ASN A 595 6.10 -12.77 26.50
C ASN A 595 5.50 -11.35 26.41
N ALA A 596 4.18 -11.26 26.13
CA ALA A 596 3.50 -10.00 25.84
C ALA A 596 3.72 -8.93 26.93
N GLU A 597 3.72 -9.29 28.22
CA GLU A 597 3.88 -8.34 29.32
C GLU A 597 5.24 -7.65 29.27
N GLU A 598 6.33 -8.41 29.07
CA GLU A 598 7.68 -7.87 28.97
C GLU A 598 7.84 -6.92 27.75
N VAL A 599 7.23 -7.30 26.63
CA VAL A 599 7.26 -6.50 25.40
C VAL A 599 6.49 -5.19 25.58
N ILE A 600 5.29 -5.23 26.18
CA ILE A 600 4.48 -4.04 26.43
C ILE A 600 5.20 -3.08 27.39
N GLU A 601 5.79 -3.59 28.48
CA GLU A 601 6.59 -2.79 29.41
C GLU A 601 7.84 -2.20 28.73
N GLY A 602 8.53 -3.00 27.91
CA GLY A 602 9.72 -2.57 27.19
C GLY A 602 9.46 -1.46 26.15
N ILE A 603 8.32 -1.52 25.43
CA ILE A 603 7.91 -0.48 24.48
C ILE A 603 7.38 0.76 25.23
N GLY A 604 6.68 0.56 26.35
CA GLY A 604 6.18 1.65 27.21
C GLY A 604 5.25 2.64 26.48
N TYR A 605 4.41 2.13 25.56
CA TYR A 605 3.47 2.98 24.82
C TYR A 605 2.31 3.43 25.70
N ASP A 606 2.13 4.75 25.85
CA ASP A 606 1.00 5.35 26.55
C ASP A 606 -0.05 5.83 25.54
N CYS A 607 -1.14 5.08 25.40
CA CYS A 607 -2.21 5.39 24.47
C CYS A 607 -3.08 6.60 24.89
N ASP A 608 -3.05 7.00 26.16
CA ASP A 608 -3.79 8.16 26.65
C ASP A 608 -2.98 9.46 26.45
N ALA A 609 -1.64 9.36 26.35
CA ALA A 609 -0.75 10.46 26.02
C ALA A 609 -0.58 10.68 24.50
N ASP A 610 -1.09 9.78 23.65
CA ASP A 610 -0.96 9.89 22.20
C ASP A 610 -1.97 10.91 21.62
N LEU A 611 -1.47 12.12 21.36
CA LEU A 611 -2.28 13.22 20.80
C LEU A 611 -2.69 13.01 19.34
N GLU A 612 -1.93 12.22 18.58
CA GLU A 612 -2.24 11.91 17.17
C GLU A 612 -3.35 10.87 17.05
N ASN A 613 -3.53 10.04 18.08
CA ASN A 613 -4.52 8.97 18.12
C ASN A 613 -5.33 9.00 19.44
N PRO A 614 -6.09 10.04 19.70
CA PRO A 614 -6.78 10.23 20.97
C PRO A 614 -7.85 9.16 21.20
N CYS A 615 -7.91 8.60 22.40
CA CYS A 615 -8.89 7.61 22.82
C CYS A 615 -10.22 8.21 23.30
N GLY A 616 -10.23 9.46 23.75
CA GLY A 616 -11.41 10.19 24.21
C GLY A 616 -12.16 10.88 23.08
N SER A 617 -13.35 11.41 23.40
CA SER A 617 -14.21 12.13 22.47
C SER A 617 -14.38 13.60 22.90
N VAL A 618 -14.77 14.45 21.96
CA VAL A 618 -15.00 15.89 22.19
C VAL A 618 -16.49 16.15 22.19
N PHE A 619 -17.01 16.65 23.30
CA PHE A 619 -18.39 17.08 23.47
C PHE A 619 -18.48 18.59 23.69
N CYS A 620 -19.65 19.17 23.49
CA CYS A 620 -19.88 20.59 23.70
C CYS A 620 -20.80 20.83 24.89
N SER A 621 -20.39 21.74 25.80
CA SER A 621 -21.24 22.21 26.87
C SER A 621 -21.09 23.73 27.05
N HIS A 622 -22.20 24.45 27.12
CA HIS A 622 -22.20 25.89 27.23
C HIS A 622 -21.37 26.64 26.18
N GLY A 623 -21.28 26.07 24.95
CA GLY A 623 -20.57 26.68 23.85
C GLY A 623 -19.05 26.47 23.90
N ALA A 624 -18.53 25.59 24.74
CA ALA A 624 -17.15 25.23 24.81
C ALA A 624 -16.96 23.71 24.58
N GLY A 625 -16.09 23.34 23.69
CA GLY A 625 -15.71 21.92 23.53
C GLY A 625 -14.88 21.44 24.72
N TYR A 626 -15.16 20.26 25.22
CA TYR A 626 -14.41 19.61 26.27
C TYR A 626 -14.14 18.14 25.94
N ASN A 627 -13.01 17.63 26.39
CA ASN A 627 -12.64 16.23 26.16
C ASN A 627 -13.27 15.33 27.22
N VAL A 628 -13.92 14.24 26.78
CA VAL A 628 -14.43 13.17 27.62
C VAL A 628 -13.49 11.96 27.44
N PRO A 629 -12.95 11.40 28.54
CA PRO A 629 -12.09 10.23 28.48
C PRO A 629 -12.86 9.00 27.96
N TRP A 630 -12.13 8.05 27.36
CA TRP A 630 -12.69 6.90 26.66
C TRP A 630 -13.72 6.07 27.48
N ASN A 631 -13.50 5.95 28.79
CA ASN A 631 -14.35 5.18 29.71
C ASN A 631 -15.67 5.87 30.06
N GLU A 632 -15.79 7.18 29.82
CA GLU A 632 -16.98 7.98 30.11
C GLU A 632 -17.78 8.31 28.86
N VAL A 633 -17.25 8.08 27.66
CA VAL A 633 -17.91 8.39 26.37
C VAL A 633 -19.30 7.76 26.28
N ALA A 634 -19.48 6.54 26.76
CA ALA A 634 -20.78 5.84 26.77
C ALA A 634 -21.86 6.53 27.61
N GLN A 635 -21.49 7.36 28.59
CA GLN A 635 -22.45 8.12 29.43
C GLN A 635 -22.87 9.44 28.76
N HIS A 636 -22.09 9.92 27.80
CA HIS A 636 -22.30 11.21 27.13
C HIS A 636 -22.79 11.07 25.67
N MET A 637 -22.73 9.87 25.07
CA MET A 637 -23.14 9.62 23.70
C MET A 637 -24.64 9.95 23.49
N HIS A 638 -24.97 10.42 22.28
CA HIS A 638 -26.34 10.84 21.95
C HIS A 638 -27.16 9.72 21.30
N LEU A 639 -26.55 8.69 20.79
CA LEU A 639 -27.21 7.51 20.25
C LEU A 639 -27.14 6.34 21.26
N PRO A 640 -28.15 5.45 21.30
CA PRO A 640 -28.14 4.32 22.20
C PRO A 640 -27.09 3.28 21.77
N SER A 641 -26.44 2.63 22.76
CA SER A 641 -25.55 1.50 22.51
C SER A 641 -26.33 0.31 21.94
N ILE A 642 -25.68 -0.41 21.02
CA ILE A 642 -26.23 -1.63 20.42
C ILE A 642 -25.92 -2.87 21.26
N LEU A 643 -24.85 -2.81 22.08
CA LEU A 643 -24.39 -3.94 22.90
C LEU A 643 -24.97 -3.96 24.32
N GLU A 644 -25.58 -2.88 24.80
CA GLU A 644 -26.23 -2.93 26.12
C GLU A 644 -27.46 -3.82 26.05
N PRO A 645 -27.52 -4.90 26.86
CA PRO A 645 -28.75 -5.60 27.03
C PRO A 645 -29.75 -4.61 27.64
N VAL A 646 -30.94 -4.49 27.03
CA VAL A 646 -32.07 -3.80 27.63
C VAL A 646 -32.22 -4.38 29.03
N LYS A 647 -31.85 -3.65 30.06
CA LYS A 647 -32.21 -4.03 31.45
C LYS A 647 -33.73 -4.05 31.48
N GLU A 648 -34.30 -5.26 31.57
CA GLU A 648 -35.69 -5.45 31.95
C GLU A 648 -35.85 -4.98 33.41
N ASP A 649 -35.86 -3.67 33.60
CA ASP A 649 -36.43 -3.11 34.84
C ASP A 649 -37.95 -3.25 34.76
N SER A 650 -38.42 -4.13 35.63
CA SER A 650 -39.82 -4.24 36.00
C SER A 650 -40.42 -2.89 36.32
N VAL A 651 -41.07 -2.23 35.38
CA VAL A 651 -42.15 -1.29 35.65
C VAL A 651 -43.01 -1.08 34.40
N SER A 652 -44.31 -1.38 34.62
CA SER A 652 -45.50 -0.86 33.95
C SER A 652 -45.53 -0.69 32.42
N THR A 653 -46.39 -1.50 31.90
CA THR A 653 -47.23 -1.46 30.69
C THR A 653 -47.45 -0.13 29.94
N ASN A 654 -46.45 0.72 29.74
CA ASN A 654 -46.60 1.91 28.89
C ASN A 654 -45.51 2.14 27.87
N SER A 655 -44.51 1.24 27.74
CA SER A 655 -43.41 1.42 26.77
C SER A 655 -43.58 0.66 25.44
N LYS A 656 -44.68 -0.10 25.25
CA LYS A 656 -44.99 -0.74 23.95
C LYS A 656 -45.42 0.23 22.84
N ASN A 657 -45.75 1.47 23.21
CA ASN A 657 -46.20 2.48 22.25
C ASN A 657 -45.13 3.45 21.78
N ALA A 658 -43.89 3.38 22.28
CA ALA A 658 -42.84 4.29 21.89
C ALA A 658 -42.05 3.78 20.63
N PHE A 659 -42.03 2.47 20.36
CA PHE A 659 -41.30 1.92 19.22
C PHE A 659 -42.08 1.88 17.89
N GLU A 660 -43.42 2.09 17.94
CA GLU A 660 -44.27 2.15 16.75
C GLU A 660 -44.53 3.59 16.24
N LYS A 661 -43.99 4.62 16.88
CA LYS A 661 -44.27 6.02 16.52
C LYS A 661 -43.20 6.77 15.75
N CYS A 662 -42.06 6.20 15.46
CA CYS A 662 -41.07 6.83 14.58
C CYS A 662 -41.37 6.61 13.11
N LYS A 663 -42.56 6.88 12.64
CA LYS A 663 -42.96 6.81 11.22
C LYS A 663 -43.37 8.15 10.61
N ASN A 664 -43.30 9.25 11.32
CA ASN A 664 -43.72 10.55 10.76
C ASN A 664 -42.57 11.56 10.76
N GLN A 665 -42.41 12.26 9.64
CA GLN A 665 -41.50 13.40 9.46
C GLN A 665 -41.66 14.49 10.53
N ASP A 666 -42.78 14.55 11.24
CA ASP A 666 -43.08 15.50 12.29
C ASP A 666 -42.28 15.31 13.58
N ASP A 667 -41.82 14.07 13.87
CA ASP A 667 -41.03 13.77 15.08
C ASP A 667 -39.58 14.20 14.91
N VAL A 668 -39.05 14.19 13.67
CA VAL A 668 -37.70 14.73 13.34
C VAL A 668 -37.73 16.27 13.49
N PHE A 669 -38.83 16.92 13.11
CA PHE A 669 -39.02 18.35 13.32
C PHE A 669 -39.18 18.74 14.81
N ALA A 670 -39.73 17.85 15.64
CA ALA A 670 -39.84 18.06 17.08
C ALA A 670 -38.47 18.03 17.77
N LEU A 671 -37.62 17.06 17.39
CA LEU A 671 -36.24 16.93 17.89
C LEU A 671 -35.35 18.11 17.43
N ASP A 672 -35.49 18.53 16.17
CA ASP A 672 -34.81 19.71 15.64
C ASP A 672 -35.26 20.99 16.34
N LYS A 673 -36.51 21.06 16.76
CA LYS A 673 -37.06 22.19 17.49
C LYS A 673 -36.56 22.24 18.95
N GLU A 674 -36.36 21.08 19.56
CA GLU A 674 -35.78 20.93 20.90
C GLU A 674 -34.30 21.31 20.90
N LEU A 675 -33.55 20.86 19.91
CA LEU A 675 -32.16 21.27 19.68
C LEU A 675 -32.05 22.78 19.38
N MET A 676 -32.96 23.34 18.60
CA MET A 676 -33.05 24.80 18.37
C MET A 676 -33.36 25.56 19.64
N GLN A 677 -34.24 25.07 20.51
CA GLN A 677 -34.52 25.69 21.79
C GLN A 677 -33.33 25.69 22.74
N ILE A 678 -32.56 24.57 22.76
CA ILE A 678 -31.31 24.50 23.53
C ILE A 678 -30.28 25.47 22.96
N PHE A 679 -30.22 25.61 21.65
CA PHE A 679 -29.34 26.58 20.98
C PHE A 679 -29.75 28.03 21.26
N GLU A 680 -31.04 28.35 21.18
CA GLU A 680 -31.55 29.69 21.50
C GLU A 680 -31.39 30.07 22.99
N GLN A 681 -31.52 29.11 23.89
CA GLN A 681 -31.22 29.31 25.33
C GLN A 681 -29.75 29.58 25.59
N THR A 682 -28.89 29.02 24.77
CA THR A 682 -27.42 29.13 24.95
C THR A 682 -26.85 30.40 24.28
N TYR A 683 -27.38 30.79 23.11
CA TYR A 683 -26.82 31.86 22.27
C TYR A 683 -27.75 33.06 22.05
N GLY A 684 -28.97 33.06 22.59
CA GLY A 684 -29.97 34.11 22.41
C GLY A 684 -30.80 33.95 21.12
N PRO A 685 -31.93 34.72 21.01
CA PRO A 685 -32.89 34.52 19.93
C PRO A 685 -32.35 34.92 18.56
N ILE A 686 -32.52 34.03 17.59
CA ILE A 686 -32.11 34.22 16.19
C ILE A 686 -33.13 35.15 15.51
N THR A 687 -32.75 36.36 15.17
CA THR A 687 -33.57 37.28 14.39
C THR A 687 -33.46 36.96 12.88
N HIS A 688 -34.44 36.23 12.36
CA HIS A 688 -34.58 36.00 10.92
C HIS A 688 -35.12 37.23 10.19
N LYS A 689 -34.32 37.79 9.29
CA LYS A 689 -34.86 38.63 8.20
C LYS A 689 -35.51 37.72 7.17
N LYS A 690 -36.80 37.90 6.86
CA LYS A 690 -37.57 37.12 5.90
C LYS A 690 -36.87 37.12 4.54
N ALA A 691 -36.63 35.93 3.99
CA ALA A 691 -36.10 35.72 2.64
C ALA A 691 -37.25 35.86 1.61
N PRO A 692 -36.99 36.48 0.44
CA PRO A 692 -37.97 36.51 -0.65
C PRO A 692 -38.00 35.19 -1.43
N GLU A 693 -39.14 34.86 -2.00
CA GLU A 693 -39.49 33.62 -2.68
C GLU A 693 -38.58 33.22 -3.83
N LYS A 694 -38.38 31.91 -3.96
CA LYS A 694 -37.50 31.23 -4.95
C LYS A 694 -38.01 31.42 -6.38
N ARG A 695 -37.22 32.08 -7.24
CA ARG A 695 -37.22 31.87 -8.70
C ARG A 695 -36.03 31.01 -9.09
N LYS A 696 -36.29 29.92 -9.81
CA LYS A 696 -35.25 29.05 -10.40
C LYS A 696 -34.47 29.83 -11.46
N VAL A 697 -33.20 30.05 -11.25
CA VAL A 697 -32.25 30.51 -12.28
C VAL A 697 -30.93 29.78 -12.10
N THR A 698 -30.35 29.33 -13.18
CA THR A 698 -29.08 28.59 -13.32
C THR A 698 -27.93 29.33 -12.64
N ALA A 699 -27.19 28.62 -11.78
CA ALA A 699 -26.39 29.20 -10.70
C ALA A 699 -25.08 29.91 -11.07
N VAL A 700 -24.61 29.88 -12.30
CA VAL A 700 -23.25 30.37 -12.64
C VAL A 700 -23.19 31.84 -13.08
N SER A 701 -24.25 32.41 -13.61
CA SER A 701 -24.23 33.79 -14.14
C SER A 701 -24.70 34.90 -13.16
N ALA A 702 -25.27 34.51 -12.00
CA ALA A 702 -25.84 35.48 -11.05
C ALA A 702 -24.81 35.99 -10.02
N ILE A 703 -23.80 35.21 -9.70
CA ILE A 703 -22.76 35.55 -8.71
C ILE A 703 -21.80 36.58 -9.30
N ASP A 704 -21.41 36.43 -10.55
CA ASP A 704 -20.49 37.37 -11.23
C ASP A 704 -21.15 38.75 -11.46
N LYS A 705 -22.46 38.79 -11.75
CA LYS A 705 -23.20 40.06 -11.90
C LYS A 705 -23.48 40.77 -10.57
N ALA A 706 -23.51 40.05 -9.46
CA ALA A 706 -23.63 40.66 -8.13
C ALA A 706 -22.29 41.25 -7.67
N ALA A 707 -21.19 40.60 -7.97
CA ALA A 707 -19.84 41.09 -7.71
C ALA A 707 -19.54 42.37 -8.53
N GLU A 708 -19.91 42.44 -9.80
CA GLU A 708 -19.76 43.65 -10.64
C GLU A 708 -20.63 44.84 -10.16
N LYS A 709 -21.81 44.57 -9.59
CA LYS A 709 -22.68 45.64 -9.02
C LYS A 709 -22.15 46.17 -7.69
N LEU A 710 -21.50 45.36 -6.87
CA LEU A 710 -20.84 45.78 -5.63
C LEU A 710 -19.55 46.56 -5.88
N MET A 711 -18.85 46.28 -7.00
CA MET A 711 -17.68 47.06 -7.41
C MET A 711 -17.98 48.50 -7.86
N LYS A 712 -19.24 48.82 -8.15
CA LYS A 712 -19.65 50.17 -8.64
C LYS A 712 -20.32 51.06 -7.56
N ASN A 713 -20.24 50.72 -6.29
CA ASN A 713 -20.87 51.51 -5.22
C ASN A 713 -19.86 52.49 -4.57
N PRO A 714 -19.99 53.83 -4.66
CA PRO A 714 -18.95 54.80 -4.30
C PRO A 714 -18.96 55.21 -2.82
N GLN A 715 -19.46 54.40 -1.89
CA GLN A 715 -19.67 54.85 -0.49
C GLN A 715 -18.66 54.32 0.54
N TYR A 716 -17.54 53.72 0.13
CA TYR A 716 -16.52 53.33 1.09
C TYR A 716 -15.28 54.22 0.95
N ASN A 717 -15.09 55.16 1.85
CA ASN A 717 -13.87 55.98 1.97
C ASN A 717 -12.81 55.30 2.86
N GLY A 718 -12.79 53.97 2.96
CA GLY A 718 -11.85 53.24 3.80
C GLY A 718 -10.70 52.61 3.01
N THR A 719 -9.59 52.30 3.69
CA THR A 719 -8.42 51.60 3.14
C THR A 719 -8.79 50.21 2.66
N GLU A 720 -8.27 49.78 1.51
CA GLU A 720 -8.49 48.41 1.01
C GLU A 720 -7.48 47.42 1.62
N TYR A 721 -7.98 46.32 2.14
CA TYR A 721 -7.20 45.20 2.67
C TYR A 721 -7.40 43.96 1.82
N LEU A 722 -6.29 43.30 1.48
CA LEU A 722 -6.26 42.01 0.77
C LEU A 722 -5.63 40.97 1.68
N LEU A 723 -6.43 39.98 2.12
CA LEU A 723 -5.97 38.83 2.87
C LEU A 723 -5.79 37.66 1.90
N VAL A 724 -4.63 37.00 1.94
CA VAL A 724 -4.27 35.90 1.04
C VAL A 724 -3.92 34.69 1.86
N ASP A 725 -4.62 33.58 1.65
CA ASP A 725 -4.19 32.28 2.13
C ASP A 725 -3.03 31.79 1.27
N GLY A 726 -1.84 31.77 1.86
CA GLY A 726 -0.61 31.47 1.15
C GLY A 726 -0.54 30.06 0.61
N TYR A 727 -0.92 29.06 1.38
CA TYR A 727 -0.90 27.67 0.92
C TYR A 727 -2.00 27.37 -0.09
N ASN A 728 -3.18 27.91 0.12
CA ASN A 728 -4.28 27.76 -0.82
C ASN A 728 -3.93 28.31 -2.21
N VAL A 729 -3.22 29.45 -2.26
CA VAL A 729 -2.71 30.04 -3.51
C VAL A 729 -1.57 29.24 -4.10
N ILE A 730 -0.58 28.80 -3.30
CA ILE A 730 0.55 27.99 -3.76
C ILE A 730 0.05 26.70 -4.44
N PHE A 731 -0.90 26.01 -3.84
CA PHE A 731 -1.43 24.76 -4.39
C PHE A 731 -2.43 24.95 -5.54
N ALA A 732 -3.03 26.15 -5.68
CA ALA A 732 -3.93 26.48 -6.78
C ALA A 732 -3.21 26.96 -8.03
N TRP A 733 -2.02 27.54 -7.91
CA TRP A 733 -1.25 28.06 -9.05
C TRP A 733 -0.25 27.00 -9.55
N GLU A 734 -0.44 26.50 -10.76
CA GLU A 734 0.29 25.35 -11.32
C GLU A 734 1.82 25.50 -11.25
N HIS A 735 2.34 26.68 -11.60
CA HIS A 735 3.78 26.97 -11.55
C HIS A 735 4.36 27.02 -10.12
N LEU A 736 3.57 27.42 -9.10
CA LEU A 736 4.00 27.38 -7.71
C LEU A 736 3.86 25.96 -7.13
N LYS A 737 2.83 25.24 -7.53
CA LYS A 737 2.63 23.83 -7.17
C LYS A 737 3.78 22.95 -7.64
N GLU A 738 4.25 23.11 -8.89
CA GLU A 738 5.43 22.42 -9.40
C GLU A 738 6.71 22.72 -8.57
N LEU A 739 6.83 23.95 -8.06
CA LEU A 739 7.94 24.33 -7.20
C LEU A 739 7.86 23.68 -5.81
N THR A 740 6.65 23.38 -5.29
CA THR A 740 6.51 22.71 -4.00
C THR A 740 7.08 21.30 -4.02
N GLU A 741 7.10 20.63 -5.18
CA GLU A 741 7.72 19.31 -5.34
C GLU A 741 9.24 19.33 -5.10
N ARG A 742 9.86 20.50 -5.31
CA ARG A 742 11.30 20.72 -5.12
C ARG A 742 11.61 21.38 -3.76
N SER A 743 10.86 22.38 -3.39
CA SER A 743 11.05 23.14 -2.14
C SER A 743 9.79 23.96 -1.81
N LEU A 744 9.13 23.64 -0.71
CA LEU A 744 8.00 24.41 -0.21
C LEU A 744 8.40 25.84 0.19
N ASP A 745 9.59 26.00 0.76
CA ASP A 745 10.14 27.32 1.12
C ASP A 745 10.49 28.13 -0.13
N GLY A 746 10.96 27.47 -1.19
CA GLY A 746 11.15 28.09 -2.51
C GLY A 746 9.85 28.61 -3.10
N ALA A 747 8.78 27.83 -3.04
CA ALA A 747 7.45 28.23 -3.52
C ALA A 747 6.87 29.41 -2.70
N ARG A 748 7.08 29.42 -1.36
CA ARG A 748 6.72 30.56 -0.50
C ARG A 748 7.44 31.84 -0.91
N GLN A 749 8.76 31.77 -1.13
CA GLN A 749 9.56 32.93 -1.49
C GLN A 749 9.16 33.49 -2.85
N VAL A 750 8.85 32.63 -3.81
CA VAL A 750 8.35 33.07 -5.14
C VAL A 750 6.99 33.74 -5.00
N LEU A 751 6.05 33.17 -4.21
CA LEU A 751 4.77 33.81 -3.95
C LEU A 751 4.93 35.18 -3.28
N ILE A 752 5.79 35.29 -2.27
CA ILE A 752 6.09 36.54 -1.59
C ILE A 752 6.58 37.61 -2.60
N ASN A 753 7.49 37.24 -3.49
CA ASN A 753 8.03 38.17 -4.51
C ASN A 753 6.94 38.64 -5.50
N ILE A 754 6.09 37.72 -5.96
CA ILE A 754 4.95 38.04 -6.85
C ILE A 754 4.00 39.03 -6.17
N LEU A 755 3.65 38.75 -4.89
CA LEU A 755 2.73 39.58 -4.12
C LEU A 755 3.31 40.93 -3.73
N CYS A 756 4.63 41.06 -3.51
CA CYS A 756 5.30 42.33 -3.34
C CYS A 756 5.17 43.21 -4.61
N ASN A 757 5.36 42.62 -5.78
CA ASN A 757 5.19 43.36 -7.07
C ASN A 757 3.74 43.79 -7.26
N TYR A 758 2.79 42.90 -6.99
CA TYR A 758 1.36 43.20 -7.05
C TYR A 758 0.94 44.31 -6.08
N GLN A 759 1.42 44.27 -4.83
CA GLN A 759 1.16 45.30 -3.82
C GLN A 759 1.72 46.68 -4.23
N GLY A 760 2.93 46.70 -4.78
CA GLY A 760 3.55 47.94 -5.31
C GLY A 760 2.71 48.63 -6.40
N TYR A 761 2.01 47.81 -7.22
CA TYR A 761 1.10 48.28 -8.26
C TYR A 761 -0.27 48.67 -7.71
N SER A 762 -0.93 47.79 -6.94
CA SER A 762 -2.30 47.96 -6.45
C SER A 762 -2.42 48.93 -5.25
N LYS A 763 -1.33 49.16 -4.53
CA LYS A 763 -1.24 49.97 -3.29
C LYS A 763 -2.23 49.57 -2.17
N CYS A 764 -2.70 48.32 -2.19
CA CYS A 764 -3.55 47.78 -1.16
C CYS A 764 -2.72 47.33 0.08
N ASN A 765 -3.37 47.21 1.26
CA ASN A 765 -2.73 46.62 2.42
C ASN A 765 -2.84 45.09 2.30
N LEU A 766 -1.74 44.45 1.93
CA LEU A 766 -1.71 43.00 1.70
C LEU A 766 -1.23 42.27 2.94
N ILE A 767 -2.00 41.27 3.39
CA ILE A 767 -1.68 40.37 4.49
C ILE A 767 -1.66 38.94 3.94
N LEU A 768 -0.48 38.34 3.88
CA LEU A 768 -0.27 36.98 3.47
C LEU A 768 -0.20 36.08 4.71
N VAL A 769 -1.02 35.03 4.76
CA VAL A 769 -1.14 34.15 5.92
C VAL A 769 -0.64 32.75 5.56
N PHE A 770 0.22 32.20 6.39
CA PHE A 770 0.68 30.81 6.32
C PHE A 770 0.40 30.08 7.61
N ASP A 771 0.03 28.82 7.50
CA ASP A 771 -0.06 27.91 8.66
C ASP A 771 1.34 27.66 9.24
N ALA A 772 1.46 27.71 10.56
CA ALA A 772 2.70 27.44 11.29
C ALA A 772 3.05 25.96 11.34
N TYR A 773 3.34 25.33 10.21
CA TYR A 773 3.69 23.90 10.14
C TYR A 773 5.07 23.59 10.74
N ARG A 774 5.88 24.60 11.14
CA ARG A 774 7.26 24.39 11.62
C ARG A 774 7.81 25.39 12.64
N VAL A 775 7.00 26.30 13.20
CA VAL A 775 7.53 27.24 14.21
C VAL A 775 7.19 26.72 15.60
N LYS A 776 8.16 26.16 16.30
CA LYS A 776 8.07 25.83 17.73
C LYS A 776 8.06 27.14 18.53
N GLY A 777 6.90 27.63 18.90
CA GLY A 777 6.77 28.79 19.76
C GLY A 777 5.34 29.22 20.01
N GLN A 778 5.02 29.68 21.23
CA GLN A 778 3.67 30.14 21.62
C GLN A 778 3.29 31.52 21.04
N TYR A 779 4.12 32.11 20.19
CA TYR A 779 3.90 33.46 19.68
C TYR A 779 3.69 33.48 18.18
N ARG A 780 2.76 34.35 17.73
CA ARG A 780 2.53 34.64 16.30
C ARG A 780 3.74 35.42 15.77
N GLU A 781 4.32 34.95 14.70
CA GLU A 781 5.39 35.71 13.99
C GLU A 781 4.73 36.56 12.91
N VAL A 782 4.99 37.87 12.94
CA VAL A 782 4.54 38.80 11.91
C VAL A 782 5.77 39.46 11.33
N GLU A 783 6.02 39.20 10.07
CA GLU A 783 7.14 39.75 9.31
C GLU A 783 6.61 40.75 8.26
N THR A 784 7.31 41.85 8.08
CA THR A 784 6.96 42.84 7.03
C THR A 784 8.05 42.83 5.97
N VAL A 785 7.71 42.46 4.73
CA VAL A 785 8.61 42.37 3.60
C VAL A 785 8.09 43.25 2.50
N ASN A 786 8.85 44.26 2.08
CA ASN A 786 8.57 45.16 0.96
C ASN A 786 7.10 45.66 0.88
N GLY A 787 6.52 46.01 2.04
CA GLY A 787 5.15 46.56 2.10
C GLY A 787 4.02 45.56 2.26
N ILE A 788 4.29 44.27 2.29
CA ILE A 788 3.31 43.24 2.64
C ILE A 788 3.55 42.72 4.07
N SER A 789 2.49 42.36 4.77
CA SER A 789 2.56 41.74 6.09
C SER A 789 2.41 40.21 5.94
N ILE A 790 3.43 39.47 6.34
CA ILE A 790 3.42 38.01 6.34
C ILE A 790 3.12 37.54 7.76
N VAL A 791 2.13 36.70 7.92
CA VAL A 791 1.68 36.19 9.22
C VAL A 791 1.82 34.69 9.24
N TYR A 792 2.59 34.15 10.16
CA TYR A 792 2.62 32.75 10.49
C TYR A 792 1.69 32.50 11.70
N THR A 793 0.71 31.60 11.56
CA THR A 793 -0.27 31.32 12.60
C THR A 793 0.38 30.61 13.81
N LYS A 794 -0.34 30.49 14.92
CA LYS A 794 0.11 29.73 16.09
C LYS A 794 -0.11 28.24 15.87
N GLU A 795 0.56 27.40 16.64
CA GLU A 795 0.52 25.92 16.57
C GLU A 795 -0.90 25.29 16.66
N ALA A 796 -1.92 26.02 17.05
CA ALA A 796 -3.32 25.58 17.10
C ALA A 796 -4.29 26.48 16.33
N GLU A 797 -3.80 27.39 15.50
CA GLU A 797 -4.59 28.35 14.73
C GLU A 797 -4.29 28.13 13.23
N THR A 798 -5.29 27.74 12.45
CA THR A 798 -5.13 27.61 10.99
C THR A 798 -5.15 28.98 10.31
N ALA A 799 -4.64 29.06 9.07
CA ALA A 799 -4.72 30.27 8.26
C ALA A 799 -6.16 30.72 8.10
N ASP A 800 -7.10 29.79 7.89
CA ASP A 800 -8.53 30.05 7.76
C ASP A 800 -9.10 30.72 9.00
N MET A 801 -8.82 30.19 10.20
CA MET A 801 -9.29 30.78 11.46
C MET A 801 -8.73 32.21 11.68
N TYR A 802 -7.50 32.44 11.25
CA TYR A 802 -6.89 33.76 11.35
C TYR A 802 -7.53 34.73 10.37
N ILE A 803 -7.72 34.33 9.11
CA ILE A 803 -8.34 35.11 8.05
C ILE A 803 -9.79 35.46 8.42
N GLU A 804 -10.57 34.53 8.94
CA GLU A 804 -11.93 34.75 9.42
C GLU A 804 -11.97 35.83 10.51
N LYS A 805 -11.12 35.69 11.52
CA LYS A 805 -11.05 36.61 12.65
C LYS A 805 -10.64 38.04 12.25
N VAL A 806 -9.67 38.14 11.35
CA VAL A 806 -9.15 39.42 10.88
C VAL A 806 -10.09 40.06 9.88
N SER A 807 -10.66 39.31 8.94
CA SER A 807 -11.65 39.79 7.97
C SER A 807 -12.89 40.36 8.69
N HIS A 808 -13.39 39.68 9.72
CA HIS A 808 -14.52 40.21 10.54
C HIS A 808 -14.19 41.53 11.25
N LYS A 809 -12.96 41.68 11.72
CA LYS A 809 -12.55 42.95 12.39
C LYS A 809 -12.36 44.08 11.40
N LEU A 810 -11.73 43.81 10.25
CA LEU A 810 -11.40 44.82 9.28
C LEU A 810 -12.59 45.25 8.42
N ALA A 811 -13.50 44.32 8.09
CA ALA A 811 -14.68 44.59 7.25
C ALA A 811 -15.68 45.57 7.86
N LYS A 812 -15.59 45.86 9.16
CA LYS A 812 -16.46 46.85 9.82
C LYS A 812 -16.26 48.28 9.30
N ASN A 813 -15.04 48.65 8.94
CA ASN A 813 -14.69 50.01 8.59
C ASN A 813 -13.89 50.14 7.28
N ASN A 814 -13.49 49.00 6.68
CA ASN A 814 -12.60 48.95 5.50
C ASN A 814 -13.16 48.01 4.44
N ARG A 815 -12.68 48.18 3.21
CA ARG A 815 -12.97 47.22 2.17
C ARG A 815 -12.01 46.06 2.31
N VAL A 816 -12.52 44.84 2.53
CA VAL A 816 -11.72 43.65 2.73
C VAL A 816 -11.99 42.66 1.60
N ARG A 817 -10.93 42.19 0.96
CA ARG A 817 -10.92 41.11 -0.04
C ARG A 817 -10.16 39.93 0.53
N VAL A 818 -10.66 38.72 0.30
CA VAL A 818 -10.01 37.49 0.78
C VAL A 818 -9.81 36.56 -0.40
N VAL A 819 -8.59 36.09 -0.59
CA VAL A 819 -8.19 35.14 -1.63
C VAL A 819 -8.06 33.75 -1.04
N THR A 820 -9.01 32.88 -1.40
CA THR A 820 -9.02 31.45 -1.04
C THR A 820 -9.79 30.64 -2.08
N SER A 821 -9.43 29.39 -2.27
CA SER A 821 -10.19 28.44 -3.09
C SER A 821 -11.06 27.49 -2.27
N ASP A 822 -10.98 27.53 -0.94
CA ASP A 822 -11.83 26.71 -0.09
C ASP A 822 -13.30 27.18 -0.15
N ALA A 823 -14.20 26.24 -0.50
CA ALA A 823 -15.60 26.52 -0.70
C ALA A 823 -16.33 26.88 0.61
N LEU A 824 -15.83 26.42 1.77
CA LEU A 824 -16.41 26.63 3.08
C LEU A 824 -16.02 27.98 3.68
N GLU A 825 -14.75 28.36 3.59
CA GLU A 825 -14.25 29.69 3.92
C GLU A 825 -15.01 30.78 3.16
N GLN A 826 -15.37 30.50 1.93
CA GLN A 826 -16.07 31.40 1.03
C GLN A 826 -17.45 31.83 1.52
N MET A 827 -18.21 30.94 2.20
CA MET A 827 -19.52 31.27 2.77
C MET A 827 -19.40 32.12 4.04
N ILE A 828 -18.39 31.84 4.88
CA ILE A 828 -18.15 32.55 6.14
C ILE A 828 -17.70 33.99 5.85
N ILE A 829 -16.81 34.19 4.88
CA ILE A 829 -16.27 35.47 4.44
C ILE A 829 -17.39 36.38 3.92
N LEU A 830 -18.32 35.86 3.10
CA LEU A 830 -19.48 36.57 2.61
C LEU A 830 -20.43 37.00 3.74
N GLY A 831 -20.61 36.14 4.76
CA GLY A 831 -21.41 36.43 5.97
C GLY A 831 -20.82 37.58 6.80
N ASN A 832 -19.52 37.79 6.75
CA ASN A 832 -18.80 38.81 7.49
C ASN A 832 -18.65 40.15 6.73
N GLY A 833 -19.17 40.27 5.52
CA GLY A 833 -19.14 41.51 4.71
C GLY A 833 -17.84 41.73 3.94
N ALA A 834 -16.96 40.76 3.86
CA ALA A 834 -15.77 40.80 3.02
C ALA A 834 -16.04 40.23 1.60
N LEU A 835 -15.30 40.73 0.63
CA LEU A 835 -15.40 40.28 -0.77
C LEU A 835 -14.45 39.09 -1.01
N ARG A 836 -14.99 38.05 -1.62
CA ARG A 836 -14.22 36.85 -1.99
C ARG A 836 -13.58 37.01 -3.36
N VAL A 837 -12.35 36.50 -3.49
CA VAL A 837 -11.66 36.29 -4.75
C VAL A 837 -11.15 34.84 -4.80
N SER A 838 -11.44 34.08 -5.85
CA SER A 838 -10.87 32.73 -5.98
C SER A 838 -9.38 32.84 -6.32
N SER A 839 -8.56 31.85 -5.89
CA SER A 839 -7.12 31.85 -6.17
C SER A 839 -6.80 31.90 -7.67
N LEU A 840 -7.65 31.32 -8.52
CA LEU A 840 -7.50 31.38 -9.98
C LEU A 840 -7.87 32.75 -10.56
N ALA A 841 -8.95 33.39 -10.05
CA ALA A 841 -9.30 34.77 -10.45
C ALA A 841 -8.24 35.75 -10.01
N PHE A 842 -7.63 35.52 -8.86
CA PHE A 842 -6.52 36.34 -8.35
C PHE A 842 -5.24 36.16 -9.18
N LEU A 843 -4.96 34.96 -9.71
CA LEU A 843 -3.85 34.74 -10.65
C LEU A 843 -3.99 35.61 -11.90
N GLU A 844 -5.20 35.73 -12.42
CA GLU A 844 -5.47 36.56 -13.60
C GLU A 844 -5.30 38.05 -13.30
N GLU A 845 -5.74 38.55 -12.13
CA GLU A 845 -5.47 39.90 -11.67
C GLU A 845 -3.96 40.19 -11.55
N VAL A 846 -3.21 39.24 -10.99
CA VAL A 846 -1.74 39.37 -10.85
C VAL A 846 -1.06 39.43 -12.22
N ARG A 847 -1.46 38.56 -13.15
CA ARG A 847 -0.93 38.57 -14.52
C ARG A 847 -1.20 39.90 -15.25
N GLN A 848 -2.41 40.42 -15.11
CA GLN A 848 -2.77 41.72 -15.69
C GLN A 848 -1.91 42.84 -15.10
N ALA A 849 -1.69 42.82 -13.78
CA ALA A 849 -0.83 43.79 -13.09
C ALA A 849 0.64 43.68 -13.59
N GLU A 850 1.15 42.46 -13.76
CA GLU A 850 2.50 42.25 -14.33
C GLU A 850 2.63 42.72 -15.75
N GLU A 851 1.63 42.54 -16.61
CA GLU A 851 1.62 43.06 -17.99
C GLU A 851 1.58 44.58 -17.98
N GLU A 852 0.79 45.23 -17.14
CA GLU A 852 0.78 46.68 -17.04
C GLU A 852 2.08 47.26 -16.48
N ILE A 853 2.70 46.60 -15.49
CA ILE A 853 4.04 46.97 -15.00
C ILE A 853 5.07 46.90 -16.13
N ARG A 854 5.06 45.84 -16.96
CA ARG A 854 5.95 45.70 -18.11
C ARG A 854 5.71 46.79 -19.13
N ASN A 855 4.45 47.11 -19.42
CA ASN A 855 4.11 48.20 -20.35
C ASN A 855 4.57 49.57 -19.83
N ILE A 856 4.49 49.83 -18.51
CA ILE A 856 4.98 51.06 -17.89
C ILE A 856 6.51 51.17 -17.99
N ILE A 857 7.21 50.02 -17.80
CA ILE A 857 8.68 49.98 -17.91
C ILE A 857 9.12 50.19 -19.37
N ASN A 858 8.49 49.48 -20.31
CA ASN A 858 8.82 49.56 -21.73
C ASN A 858 8.46 50.94 -22.37
N ASN A 859 7.54 51.70 -21.77
CA ASN A 859 7.20 53.03 -22.22
C ASN A 859 8.07 54.17 -21.60
N LYS A 860 9.01 53.78 -20.70
CA LYS A 860 9.96 54.71 -20.09
C LYS A 860 11.36 54.72 -20.72
N ASP A 861 11.63 53.74 -21.58
CA ASP A 861 12.78 53.71 -22.48
C ASP A 861 12.37 54.30 -23.86
#